data_0f6f74565ef4c3812ad0f77c6095808a
#
_entry.id   0f6f74565ef4c3812ad0f77c6095808a
#
_cell.length_a   1.000
_cell.length_b   1.000
_cell.length_c   1.000
_cell.angle_alpha   90.00
_cell.angle_beta   90.00
_cell.angle_gamma   90.00
#
_symmetry.space_group_name_H-M   'P 1'
#
loop_
_entity.id
_entity.type
_entity.pdbx_description
1 polymer ?
#
loop_
_entity_poly.entity_id
_entity_poly.type
_entity_poly.pdbx_seq_one_letter_code
_entity_poly.pdbx_strand_id
1 'polypeptide(L)'
;RGGRSNEIGYYIDGVSVANPFFTNSLAVNISNKALEEMKVVSGAFNAEYGNAMSGIVNLQIKEGGPDYRGSLSTYSGDYFSGATDIYMNIDDKNYMSNKILEGSINGPVPLLSGGNKFTFNVSGKYSNNEGYLYGQREHNPDDFADFRVSDYWVIELGGDNEYVAMNPSKQLNMLSKLTYRFSPKVKLFTQLLHDRRDWKSYTHAYKYNPDGTYNHYTRNYNYSLRLTQAFARSYYEANVFYATTDFKQYLYEDPYDERYVSTNWILGSPPSTTFVFGGTQMGHYSRESVSQGGKFDFTSQVTSKHEVKVGASARTDNLEEDNFTVLYNGYEYPQPTVLPANESPSHNYYKKQALFASSYIQDKIEYPDMIINVGVRYDFFDPDDDYISDLLNPEGERKQASKKSMVSPRLGVSFPITDEGILHFSYGHFYQIPTLRRLYKASIFGANISPIIGNANLKPEKTVLYEFGLQQQFSKILAIDISAYYKDIRDLLALQSIDYLSPTYGPASYSIYLNKDYGNVKGFTLSLTKRYDRISKTSAFLDYSYQVTEGNSVTSGSFYFNALTGEEEEKRIVPLNWDQRHVMSAALTISEPGQWGISLIGKLAHGWPHTPNIPFANYVPNPNSARKPWQNNVNVRVHKNLNFG
;
A
#
# COMPACT_ATOMS: atom_id res chain seq x y z
N ARG A 1 -12.79 5.69 6.93
CA ARG A 1 -14.13 5.12 7.00
C ARG A 1 -14.08 3.60 6.87
N GLY A 2 -13.55 2.91 7.90
CA GLY A 2 -13.71 1.48 8.13
C GLY A 2 -13.13 0.53 7.10
N GLY A 3 -12.07 0.89 6.39
CA GLY A 3 -11.45 0.04 5.39
C GLY A 3 -10.02 -0.33 5.72
N ARG A 4 -9.55 -1.42 5.06
CA ARG A 4 -8.15 -1.80 5.05
C ARG A 4 -7.36 -0.86 4.13
N SER A 5 -6.06 -0.71 4.37
CA SER A 5 -5.18 0.12 3.54
C SER A 5 -5.14 -0.33 2.07
N ASN A 6 -5.33 -1.63 1.82
CA ASN A 6 -5.36 -2.23 0.48
C ASN A 6 -6.73 -2.11 -0.23
N GLU A 7 -7.71 -1.44 0.35
CA GLU A 7 -9.04 -1.18 -0.25
C GLU A 7 -9.14 0.21 -0.89
N ILE A 8 -8.06 0.98 -0.89
CA ILE A 8 -7.99 2.32 -1.45
C ILE A 8 -7.45 2.27 -2.88
N GLY A 9 -8.15 2.87 -3.83
CA GLY A 9 -7.66 3.05 -5.20
C GLY A 9 -6.78 4.29 -5.32
N TYR A 10 -5.58 4.15 -5.88
CA TYR A 10 -4.65 5.25 -6.13
C TYR A 10 -4.58 5.56 -7.61
N TYR A 11 -4.75 6.83 -7.95
CA TYR A 11 -4.75 7.32 -9.33
C TYR A 11 -3.82 8.52 -9.45
N ILE A 12 -3.13 8.63 -10.57
CA ILE A 12 -2.40 9.81 -10.99
C ILE A 12 -2.99 10.27 -12.31
N ASP A 13 -3.48 11.52 -12.34
CA ASP A 13 -4.14 12.06 -13.53
C ASP A 13 -5.20 11.10 -14.13
N GLY A 14 -5.93 10.37 -13.26
CA GLY A 14 -7.00 9.45 -13.64
C GLY A 14 -6.57 8.04 -14.06
N VAL A 15 -5.26 7.74 -14.08
CA VAL A 15 -4.71 6.39 -14.33
C VAL A 15 -4.39 5.71 -13.01
N SER A 16 -4.79 4.45 -12.86
CA SER A 16 -4.45 3.65 -11.67
C SER A 16 -2.94 3.39 -11.59
N VAL A 17 -2.37 3.66 -10.44
CA VAL A 17 -0.95 3.40 -10.09
C VAL A 17 -0.83 2.40 -8.95
N ALA A 18 -1.81 1.52 -8.80
CA ALA A 18 -1.77 0.44 -7.82
C ALA A 18 -0.72 -0.60 -8.22
N ASN A 19 -0.04 -1.17 -7.21
CA ASN A 19 0.90 -2.26 -7.42
C ASN A 19 0.13 -3.57 -7.71
N PRO A 20 0.34 -4.25 -8.84
CA PRO A 20 -0.41 -5.45 -9.20
C PRO A 20 -0.22 -6.63 -8.25
N PHE A 21 0.96 -6.79 -7.63
CA PHE A 21 1.21 -7.84 -6.64
C PHE A 21 0.46 -7.61 -5.33
N PHE A 22 0.40 -6.35 -4.88
CA PHE A 22 -0.27 -5.94 -3.65
C PHE A 22 -1.34 -4.94 -3.99
N THR A 23 -2.52 -5.42 -4.27
CA THR A 23 -3.66 -4.60 -4.68
C THR A 23 -3.76 -3.34 -3.82
N ASN A 24 -3.89 -2.19 -4.50
CA ASN A 24 -4.11 -0.90 -3.90
C ASN A 24 -3.05 -0.43 -2.89
N SER A 25 -1.81 -0.92 -2.97
CA SER A 25 -0.67 -0.18 -2.43
C SER A 25 -0.20 0.83 -3.48
N LEU A 26 0.20 2.02 -3.04
CA LEU A 26 0.78 3.02 -3.93
C LEU A 26 2.12 2.49 -4.47
N ALA A 27 2.20 2.25 -5.78
CA ALA A 27 3.41 1.71 -6.41
C ALA A 27 4.56 2.74 -6.45
N VAL A 28 4.23 4.03 -6.35
CA VAL A 28 5.19 5.12 -6.57
C VAL A 28 5.03 6.23 -5.54
N ASN A 29 6.12 6.83 -5.10
CA ASN A 29 6.09 8.04 -4.30
C ASN A 29 6.14 9.27 -5.19
N ILE A 30 5.46 10.34 -4.78
CA ILE A 30 5.40 11.60 -5.52
C ILE A 30 5.77 12.76 -4.60
N SER A 31 6.62 13.65 -5.09
CA SER A 31 6.94 14.90 -4.41
C SER A 31 5.69 15.79 -4.31
N ASN A 32 5.42 16.36 -3.13
CA ASN A 32 4.35 17.34 -2.96
C ASN A 32 4.51 18.57 -3.87
N LYS A 33 5.73 18.88 -4.29
CA LYS A 33 6.01 19.98 -5.23
C LYS A 33 5.45 19.73 -6.63
N ALA A 34 5.29 18.44 -7.01
CA ALA A 34 4.71 18.03 -8.28
C ALA A 34 3.18 18.14 -8.33
N LEU A 35 2.51 18.14 -7.16
CA LEU A 35 1.07 18.06 -7.08
C LEU A 35 0.41 19.42 -7.29
N GLU A 36 -0.58 19.46 -8.18
CA GLU A 36 -1.55 20.56 -8.30
C GLU A 36 -2.66 20.38 -7.27
N GLU A 37 -3.24 19.16 -7.23
CA GLU A 37 -4.34 18.81 -6.34
C GLU A 37 -4.23 17.35 -5.88
N MET A 38 -4.64 17.09 -4.66
CA MET A 38 -4.89 15.75 -4.16
C MET A 38 -6.36 15.66 -3.74
N LYS A 39 -7.13 14.85 -4.47
CA LYS A 39 -8.53 14.59 -4.17
C LYS A 39 -8.66 13.23 -3.48
N VAL A 40 -9.15 13.24 -2.24
CA VAL A 40 -9.48 12.05 -1.48
C VAL A 40 -10.99 11.92 -1.40
N VAL A 41 -11.52 10.82 -1.96
CA VAL A 41 -12.94 10.49 -1.89
C VAL A 41 -13.08 9.25 -1.02
N SER A 42 -13.64 9.42 0.15
CA SER A 42 -13.96 8.33 1.08
C SER A 42 -15.46 8.09 1.07
N GLY A 43 -15.88 6.84 1.21
CA GLY A 43 -17.30 6.48 1.13
C GLY A 43 -17.73 6.07 -0.28
N ALA A 44 -18.93 6.43 -0.70
CA ALA A 44 -19.42 6.12 -2.03
C ALA A 44 -18.80 7.06 -3.08
N PHE A 45 -18.06 6.50 -4.02
CA PHE A 45 -17.43 7.23 -5.12
C PHE A 45 -18.07 6.90 -6.47
N ASN A 46 -17.86 7.79 -7.45
CA ASN A 46 -18.48 7.75 -8.78
C ASN A 46 -18.12 6.46 -9.57
N ALA A 47 -18.95 6.13 -10.57
CA ALA A 47 -18.81 4.93 -11.39
C ALA A 47 -17.52 4.89 -12.23
N GLU A 48 -16.86 6.03 -12.45
CA GLU A 48 -15.57 6.12 -13.15
C GLU A 48 -14.42 5.38 -12.44
N TYR A 49 -14.54 5.14 -11.13
CA TYR A 49 -13.54 4.45 -10.33
C TYR A 49 -13.95 3.02 -10.02
N GLY A 50 -13.04 2.07 -10.09
CA GLY A 50 -13.27 0.65 -9.80
C GLY A 50 -12.11 0.01 -9.05
N ASN A 51 -12.23 -1.28 -8.80
CA ASN A 51 -11.24 -2.10 -8.09
C ASN A 51 -10.79 -1.49 -6.75
N ALA A 52 -11.74 -0.91 -6.00
CA ALA A 52 -11.55 -0.31 -4.68
C ALA A 52 -12.85 -0.43 -3.87
N MET A 53 -12.76 -0.60 -2.54
CA MET A 53 -13.92 -0.80 -1.67
C MET A 53 -14.09 0.29 -0.60
N SER A 54 -13.05 1.09 -0.31
CA SER A 54 -13.09 2.02 0.83
C SER A 54 -12.84 3.47 0.48
N GLY A 55 -12.21 3.76 -0.64
CA GLY A 55 -11.94 5.13 -1.07
C GLY A 55 -11.02 5.24 -2.27
N ILE A 56 -10.89 6.47 -2.75
CA ILE A 56 -10.06 6.82 -3.90
C ILE A 56 -9.15 7.99 -3.51
N VAL A 57 -7.88 7.89 -3.86
CA VAL A 57 -6.92 8.99 -3.83
C VAL A 57 -6.52 9.29 -5.28
N ASN A 58 -6.92 10.44 -5.77
CA ASN A 58 -6.55 10.90 -7.12
C ASN A 58 -5.62 12.10 -7.02
N LEU A 59 -4.42 11.96 -7.57
CA LEU A 59 -3.34 12.95 -7.57
C LEU A 59 -3.30 13.60 -8.94
N GLN A 60 -3.46 14.92 -8.99
CA GLN A 60 -3.30 15.70 -10.21
C GLN A 60 -1.92 16.35 -10.23
N ILE A 61 -1.20 16.15 -11.33
CA ILE A 61 0.16 16.66 -11.52
C ILE A 61 0.11 18.02 -12.18
N LYS A 62 0.89 18.98 -11.66
CA LYS A 62 1.05 20.32 -12.21
C LYS A 62 1.41 20.30 -13.69
N GLU A 63 0.78 21.18 -14.46
CA GLU A 63 1.21 21.50 -15.83
C GLU A 63 2.31 22.58 -15.79
N GLY A 64 3.06 22.69 -16.88
CA GLY A 64 3.96 23.83 -17.10
C GLY A 64 3.20 25.12 -17.32
N GLY A 65 3.65 26.20 -16.70
CA GLY A 65 3.10 27.55 -16.87
C GLY A 65 3.71 28.33 -18.05
N PRO A 66 3.22 29.55 -18.30
CA PRO A 66 3.80 30.46 -19.31
C PRO A 66 5.15 31.04 -18.88
N ASP A 67 5.40 31.10 -17.58
CA ASP A 67 6.61 31.67 -17.01
C ASP A 67 7.44 30.57 -16.32
N TYR A 68 8.76 30.77 -16.30
CA TYR A 68 9.64 29.91 -15.54
C TYR A 68 9.42 30.13 -14.02
N ARG A 69 9.11 29.04 -13.33
CA ARG A 69 9.02 29.02 -11.88
C ARG A 69 9.77 27.82 -11.35
N GLY A 70 10.49 28.01 -10.26
CA GLY A 70 11.23 26.92 -9.61
C GLY A 70 11.19 27.05 -8.11
N SER A 71 11.42 25.92 -7.45
CA SER A 71 11.60 25.87 -6.00
C SER A 71 12.64 24.81 -5.66
N LEU A 72 13.44 25.10 -4.67
CA LEU A 72 14.40 24.16 -4.08
C LEU A 72 14.20 24.19 -2.57
N SER A 73 14.16 23.02 -1.96
CA SER A 73 14.04 22.86 -0.51
C SER A 73 15.01 21.78 -0.05
N THR A 74 15.66 22.02 1.07
CA THR A 74 16.51 21.03 1.73
C THR A 74 16.08 20.89 3.17
N TYR A 75 16.15 19.66 3.68
CA TYR A 75 15.83 19.32 5.06
C TYR A 75 16.95 18.44 5.60
N SER A 76 17.23 18.62 6.87
CA SER A 76 18.19 17.83 7.61
C SER A 76 17.67 17.61 9.02
N GLY A 77 17.99 16.48 9.62
CA GLY A 77 17.53 16.16 10.97
C GLY A 77 18.06 14.83 11.49
N ASP A 78 17.67 14.54 12.73
CA ASP A 78 18.02 13.31 13.40
C ASP A 78 16.89 12.84 14.32
N TYR A 79 16.99 11.60 14.82
CA TYR A 79 16.08 11.02 15.80
C TYR A 79 16.62 11.22 17.21
N PHE A 80 15.72 11.46 18.15
CA PHE A 80 16.03 11.64 19.56
C PHE A 80 15.16 10.74 20.42
N SER A 81 15.77 10.01 21.35
CA SER A 81 15.08 9.27 22.39
C SER A 81 15.92 9.26 23.66
N GLY A 82 15.24 9.28 24.81
CA GLY A 82 15.89 9.00 26.11
C GLY A 82 15.93 7.51 26.46
N ALA A 83 15.33 6.65 25.62
CA ALA A 83 15.27 5.20 25.82
C ALA A 83 16.48 4.52 25.15
N THR A 84 17.67 4.78 25.66
CA THR A 84 18.94 4.24 25.13
C THR A 84 19.09 2.74 25.38
N ASP A 85 18.38 2.19 26.35
CA ASP A 85 18.26 0.76 26.64
C ASP A 85 17.50 0.00 25.55
N ILE A 86 16.58 0.69 24.86
CA ILE A 86 15.79 0.12 23.76
C ILE A 86 16.45 0.40 22.40
N TYR A 87 16.90 1.63 22.21
CA TYR A 87 17.46 2.12 20.94
C TYR A 87 18.97 2.31 21.06
N MET A 88 19.73 1.35 20.55
CA MET A 88 21.19 1.48 20.48
C MET A 88 21.60 2.69 19.67
N ASN A 89 22.66 3.38 20.09
CA ASN A 89 23.29 4.53 19.42
C ASN A 89 22.36 5.71 19.15
N ILE A 90 21.19 5.80 19.83
CA ILE A 90 20.23 6.91 19.63
C ILE A 90 20.69 8.22 20.28
N ASP A 91 21.68 8.17 21.16
CA ASP A 91 22.32 9.30 21.84
C ASP A 91 23.48 9.90 21.04
N ASP A 92 24.04 9.17 20.06
CA ASP A 92 25.00 9.72 19.10
C ASP A 92 24.26 10.56 18.03
N LYS A 93 24.38 11.88 18.15
CA LYS A 93 23.60 12.84 17.39
C LYS A 93 24.30 13.23 16.10
N ASN A 94 23.70 12.86 14.98
CA ASN A 94 24.14 13.26 13.67
C ASN A 94 23.03 14.00 12.91
N TYR A 95 22.95 15.32 13.05
CA TYR A 95 21.93 16.14 12.37
C TYR A 95 21.93 16.03 10.84
N MET A 96 22.88 15.29 10.26
CA MET A 96 22.97 14.99 8.85
C MET A 96 22.60 13.53 8.51
N SER A 97 22.11 12.74 9.48
CA SER A 97 21.67 11.36 9.27
C SER A 97 20.44 11.28 8.35
N ASN A 98 19.56 12.28 8.43
CA ASN A 98 18.39 12.42 7.57
C ASN A 98 18.55 13.63 6.65
N LYS A 99 18.68 13.41 5.35
CA LYS A 99 18.84 14.46 4.34
C LYS A 99 17.76 14.33 3.29
N ILE A 100 17.07 15.43 3.00
CA ILE A 100 16.10 15.50 1.91
C ILE A 100 16.44 16.72 1.06
N LEU A 101 16.56 16.50 -0.24
CA LEU A 101 16.64 17.53 -1.28
C LEU A 101 15.43 17.39 -2.17
N GLU A 102 14.64 18.44 -2.30
CA GLU A 102 13.42 18.46 -3.11
C GLU A 102 13.38 19.72 -3.98
N GLY A 103 13.14 19.54 -5.26
CA GLY A 103 13.08 20.65 -6.19
C GLY A 103 12.02 20.49 -7.25
N SER A 104 11.61 21.60 -7.84
CA SER A 104 10.75 21.63 -9.03
C SER A 104 11.08 22.82 -9.92
N ILE A 105 10.93 22.63 -11.20
CA ILE A 105 11.01 23.68 -12.23
C ILE A 105 9.94 23.45 -13.27
N ASN A 106 9.26 24.52 -13.68
CA ASN A 106 8.26 24.48 -14.72
C ASN A 106 8.33 25.75 -15.57
N GLY A 107 7.82 25.70 -16.80
CA GLY A 107 7.84 26.83 -17.73
C GLY A 107 7.60 26.42 -19.18
N PRO A 108 7.78 27.35 -20.12
CA PRO A 108 7.78 27.03 -21.54
C PRO A 108 9.03 26.23 -21.91
N VAL A 109 8.91 25.31 -22.90
CA VAL A 109 10.07 24.56 -23.39
C VAL A 109 10.99 25.52 -24.17
N PRO A 110 12.28 25.60 -23.82
CA PRO A 110 13.23 26.47 -24.52
C PRO A 110 13.28 26.17 -26.03
N LEU A 111 13.47 27.17 -26.87
CA LEU A 111 13.63 27.09 -28.33
C LEU A 111 12.40 26.61 -29.13
N LEU A 112 11.38 26.03 -28.51
CA LEU A 112 10.17 25.54 -29.15
C LEU A 112 8.93 26.40 -28.83
N SER A 113 9.13 27.51 -28.17
CA SER A 113 8.08 28.38 -27.64
C SER A 113 7.42 29.27 -28.71
N GLY A 114 6.63 28.68 -29.60
CA GLY A 114 5.58 29.42 -30.31
C GLY A 114 4.47 29.85 -29.34
N GLY A 115 4.79 30.73 -28.37
CA GLY A 115 3.83 31.31 -27.43
C GLY A 115 3.10 30.28 -26.53
N ASN A 116 3.73 29.79 -25.48
CA ASN A 116 3.12 28.94 -24.43
C ASN A 116 2.43 27.65 -24.91
N LYS A 117 2.64 27.24 -26.16
CA LYS A 117 2.05 26.03 -26.72
C LYS A 117 2.70 24.77 -26.15
N PHE A 118 4.00 24.83 -25.86
CA PHE A 118 4.76 23.70 -25.36
C PHE A 118 5.38 24.05 -24.00
N THR A 119 4.93 23.39 -22.96
CA THR A 119 5.34 23.66 -21.59
C THR A 119 5.78 22.38 -20.88
N PHE A 120 6.60 22.51 -19.85
CA PHE A 120 7.09 21.40 -19.06
C PHE A 120 6.94 21.67 -17.55
N ASN A 121 6.84 20.60 -16.80
CA ASN A 121 7.00 20.56 -15.34
C ASN A 121 7.90 19.40 -14.97
N VAL A 122 8.99 19.66 -14.26
CA VAL A 122 9.91 18.64 -13.74
C VAL A 122 10.03 18.84 -12.24
N SER A 123 9.92 17.77 -11.48
CA SER A 123 10.11 17.77 -10.04
C SER A 123 10.91 16.54 -9.61
N GLY A 124 11.68 16.68 -8.55
CA GLY A 124 12.47 15.60 -7.99
C GLY A 124 12.60 15.71 -6.49
N LYS A 125 12.72 14.56 -5.84
CA LYS A 125 13.02 14.43 -4.42
C LYS A 125 14.05 13.32 -4.22
N TYR A 126 15.13 13.66 -3.58
CA TYR A 126 16.11 12.72 -3.07
C TYR A 126 16.06 12.71 -1.55
N SER A 127 16.01 11.53 -0.95
CA SER A 127 16.12 11.38 0.50
C SER A 127 17.15 10.30 0.84
N ASN A 128 17.96 10.58 1.83
CA ASN A 128 18.88 9.63 2.47
C ASN A 128 18.59 9.66 3.97
N ASN A 129 18.14 8.55 4.51
CA ASN A 129 17.81 8.36 5.92
C ASN A 129 18.62 7.18 6.45
N GLU A 130 19.46 7.38 7.43
CA GLU A 130 20.25 6.33 8.08
C GLU A 130 19.37 5.47 9.01
N GLY A 131 18.20 6.00 9.40
CA GLY A 131 17.28 5.31 10.31
C GLY A 131 17.63 5.56 11.78
N TYR A 132 16.95 4.82 12.66
CA TYR A 132 17.10 4.95 14.12
C TYR A 132 17.25 3.59 14.82
N LEU A 133 17.31 2.51 14.07
CA LEU A 133 17.53 1.17 14.58
C LEU A 133 18.92 0.71 14.18
N TYR A 134 19.79 0.60 15.17
CA TYR A 134 21.17 0.18 15.01
C TYR A 134 21.36 -1.22 15.57
N GLY A 135 22.32 -1.93 15.01
CA GLY A 135 22.96 -3.11 15.58
C GLY A 135 24.39 -2.78 15.94
N GLN A 136 24.99 -3.61 16.75
CA GLN A 136 26.41 -3.55 17.07
C GLN A 136 27.10 -4.73 16.40
N ARG A 137 28.15 -4.49 15.62
CA ARG A 137 28.90 -5.56 14.94
C ARG A 137 29.81 -6.26 15.94
N GLU A 138 29.23 -7.13 16.79
CA GLU A 138 29.99 -8.03 17.68
C GLU A 138 30.47 -9.27 16.92
N HIS A 139 29.68 -9.69 15.91
CA HIS A 139 29.95 -10.84 15.07
C HIS A 139 30.07 -10.44 13.60
N ASN A 140 31.00 -11.09 12.89
CA ASN A 140 31.03 -11.14 11.44
C ASN A 140 30.16 -12.31 10.92
N PRO A 141 29.69 -12.29 9.68
CA PRO A 141 28.95 -13.41 9.10
C PRO A 141 29.67 -14.75 9.13
N ASP A 142 31.02 -14.76 9.09
CA ASP A 142 31.87 -15.95 9.09
C ASP A 142 32.29 -16.41 10.50
N ASP A 143 31.88 -15.73 11.56
CA ASP A 143 32.18 -16.14 12.93
C ASP A 143 31.53 -17.50 13.27
N PHE A 144 32.25 -18.28 14.06
CA PHE A 144 31.88 -19.62 14.51
C PHE A 144 31.26 -19.60 15.92
N ALA A 145 30.30 -20.49 16.18
CA ALA A 145 29.78 -20.73 17.53
C ALA A 145 29.47 -22.22 17.75
N ASP A 146 29.77 -22.74 18.95
CA ASP A 146 29.48 -24.11 19.35
C ASP A 146 28.75 -24.14 20.72
N PHE A 147 27.50 -24.61 20.69
CA PHE A 147 26.59 -24.72 21.85
C PHE A 147 26.36 -26.17 22.27
N ARG A 148 27.11 -27.15 21.72
CA ARG A 148 26.89 -28.58 22.01
C ARG A 148 27.17 -28.96 23.47
N VAL A 149 28.05 -28.23 24.15
CA VAL A 149 28.40 -28.45 25.56
C VAL A 149 27.91 -27.27 26.39
N SER A 150 26.87 -27.46 27.22
CA SER A 150 26.16 -26.40 27.95
C SER A 150 27.05 -25.52 28.85
N ASP A 151 28.12 -26.07 29.40
CA ASP A 151 29.03 -25.37 30.31
C ASP A 151 30.29 -24.81 29.62
N TYR A 152 30.45 -25.06 28.31
CA TYR A 152 31.62 -24.69 27.53
C TYR A 152 31.22 -24.20 26.14
N TRP A 153 30.42 -23.14 26.09
CA TRP A 153 30.09 -22.52 24.80
C TRP A 153 31.31 -21.81 24.22
N VAL A 154 31.52 -22.02 22.95
CA VAL A 154 32.50 -21.28 22.17
C VAL A 154 31.73 -20.26 21.33
N ILE A 155 32.02 -19.00 21.44
CA ILE A 155 31.42 -17.92 20.68
C ILE A 155 32.54 -17.03 20.19
N GLU A 156 32.72 -16.97 18.87
CA GLU A 156 33.68 -16.07 18.25
C GLU A 156 33.10 -14.65 18.20
N LEU A 157 33.93 -13.67 18.48
CA LEU A 157 33.62 -12.23 18.48
C LEU A 157 34.59 -11.55 17.51
N GLY A 158 34.43 -11.81 16.22
CA GLY A 158 35.29 -11.28 15.15
C GLY A 158 34.95 -9.83 14.75
N GLY A 159 33.85 -9.30 15.24
CA GLY A 159 33.38 -7.96 14.89
C GLY A 159 34.22 -6.85 15.53
N ASP A 160 34.11 -5.64 14.99
CA ASP A 160 34.82 -4.43 15.43
C ASP A 160 34.05 -3.64 16.52
N ASN A 161 32.86 -4.10 16.92
CA ASN A 161 31.92 -3.45 17.85
C ASN A 161 31.37 -2.09 17.37
N GLU A 162 31.53 -1.73 16.09
CA GLU A 162 30.92 -0.51 15.56
C GLU A 162 29.40 -0.61 15.45
N TYR A 163 28.74 0.54 15.61
CA TYR A 163 27.28 0.62 15.42
C TYR A 163 26.94 0.74 13.93
N VAL A 164 26.08 -0.15 13.46
CA VAL A 164 25.67 -0.25 12.07
C VAL A 164 24.16 0.05 11.94
N ALA A 165 23.82 0.98 11.07
CA ALA A 165 22.41 1.28 10.77
C ALA A 165 21.72 0.08 10.09
N MET A 166 20.64 -0.41 10.70
CA MET A 166 19.92 -1.59 10.22
C MET A 166 18.58 -1.29 9.51
N ASN A 167 18.13 -0.03 9.53
CA ASN A 167 16.96 0.40 8.77
C ASN A 167 17.20 1.65 7.89
N PRO A 168 18.38 1.75 7.22
CA PRO A 168 18.65 2.86 6.31
C PRO A 168 17.74 2.81 5.08
N SER A 169 17.47 3.98 4.49
CA SER A 169 16.69 4.09 3.25
C SER A 169 17.19 5.24 2.39
N LYS A 170 17.50 4.95 1.13
CA LYS A 170 17.81 5.95 0.10
C LYS A 170 16.71 5.92 -0.95
N GLN A 171 16.16 7.07 -1.30
CA GLN A 171 15.09 7.17 -2.28
C GLN A 171 15.33 8.33 -3.24
N LEU A 172 15.12 8.06 -4.52
CA LEU A 172 15.08 9.05 -5.60
C LEU A 172 13.72 8.96 -6.29
N ASN A 173 13.04 10.07 -6.33
CA ASN A 173 11.76 10.21 -7.02
C ASN A 173 11.87 11.35 -8.04
N MET A 174 11.49 11.09 -9.27
CA MET A 174 11.51 12.07 -10.37
C MET A 174 10.20 12.00 -11.14
N LEU A 175 9.64 13.15 -11.43
CA LEU A 175 8.46 13.29 -12.25
C LEU A 175 8.69 14.38 -13.30
N SER A 176 8.38 14.07 -14.56
CA SER A 176 8.32 15.06 -15.63
C SER A 176 7.00 14.98 -16.37
N LYS A 177 6.42 16.12 -16.68
CA LYS A 177 5.19 16.26 -17.48
C LYS A 177 5.43 17.30 -18.56
N LEU A 178 5.23 16.89 -19.81
CA LEU A 178 5.25 17.79 -20.96
C LEU A 178 3.81 17.99 -21.45
N THR A 179 3.48 19.22 -21.80
CA THR A 179 2.15 19.58 -22.29
C THR A 179 2.30 20.30 -23.62
N TYR A 180 1.65 19.77 -24.66
CA TYR A 180 1.55 20.41 -25.95
C TYR A 180 0.11 20.83 -26.25
N ARG A 181 -0.10 22.12 -26.47
CA ARG A 181 -1.42 22.71 -26.78
C ARG A 181 -1.51 22.96 -28.28
N PHE A 182 -2.15 22.02 -29.01
CA PHE A 182 -2.43 22.23 -30.46
C PHE A 182 -3.34 23.43 -30.66
N SER A 183 -4.34 23.58 -29.80
CA SER A 183 -5.27 24.70 -29.76
C SER A 183 -5.77 24.88 -28.31
N PRO A 184 -6.54 25.95 -28.00
CA PRO A 184 -7.19 26.08 -26.68
C PRO A 184 -8.10 24.90 -26.29
N LYS A 185 -8.55 24.12 -27.29
CA LYS A 185 -9.48 22.98 -27.11
C LYS A 185 -8.79 21.62 -27.15
N VAL A 186 -7.55 21.52 -27.64
CA VAL A 186 -6.85 20.24 -27.84
C VAL A 186 -5.49 20.29 -27.15
N LYS A 187 -5.30 19.39 -26.18
CA LYS A 187 -4.06 19.26 -25.41
C LYS A 187 -3.56 17.83 -25.44
N LEU A 188 -2.27 17.65 -25.58
CA LEU A 188 -1.57 16.39 -25.43
C LEU A 188 -0.61 16.50 -24.24
N PHE A 189 -0.68 15.52 -23.35
CA PHE A 189 0.20 15.39 -22.20
C PHE A 189 1.03 14.13 -22.33
N THR A 190 2.30 14.21 -22.05
CA THR A 190 3.13 13.03 -21.79
C THR A 190 3.76 13.18 -20.41
N GLN A 191 3.78 12.09 -19.67
CA GLN A 191 4.27 12.04 -18.30
C GLN A 191 5.19 10.85 -18.11
N LEU A 192 6.31 11.09 -17.42
CA LEU A 192 7.23 10.08 -16.92
C LEU A 192 7.35 10.25 -15.41
N LEU A 193 7.15 9.17 -14.68
CA LEU A 193 7.47 9.06 -13.28
C LEU A 193 8.48 7.93 -13.09
N HIS A 194 9.54 8.23 -12.34
CA HIS A 194 10.53 7.25 -11.91
C HIS A 194 10.69 7.33 -10.39
N ASP A 195 10.62 6.17 -9.72
CA ASP A 195 10.86 6.03 -8.29
C ASP A 195 11.85 4.89 -8.05
N ARG A 196 12.92 5.20 -7.34
CA ARG A 196 13.95 4.25 -6.91
C ARG A 196 14.09 4.31 -5.41
N ARG A 197 14.06 3.15 -4.76
CA ARG A 197 14.31 3.04 -3.33
C ARG A 197 15.21 1.85 -3.03
N ASP A 198 16.27 2.11 -2.25
CA ASP A 198 17.20 1.12 -1.70
C ASP A 198 17.11 1.22 -0.17
N TRP A 199 16.84 0.09 0.53
CA TRP A 199 16.69 0.12 2.00
C TRP A 199 17.04 -1.22 2.63
N LYS A 200 17.24 -1.21 3.95
CA LYS A 200 17.26 -2.41 4.81
C LYS A 200 16.05 -2.41 5.73
N SER A 201 15.63 -3.60 6.14
CA SER A 201 14.62 -3.81 7.19
C SER A 201 15.32 -4.31 8.44
N TYR A 202 15.03 -3.69 9.57
CA TYR A 202 15.57 -4.15 10.85
C TYR A 202 15.10 -5.57 11.16
N THR A 203 16.05 -6.45 11.45
CA THR A 203 15.81 -7.83 11.89
C THR A 203 16.44 -8.01 13.26
N HIS A 204 15.62 -8.09 14.32
CA HIS A 204 16.09 -8.07 15.71
C HIS A 204 17.08 -9.20 16.03
N ALA A 205 16.89 -10.38 15.47
CA ALA A 205 17.78 -11.52 15.64
C ALA A 205 19.22 -11.24 15.17
N TYR A 206 19.38 -10.35 14.18
CA TYR A 206 20.68 -9.95 13.63
C TYR A 206 21.27 -8.70 14.28
N LYS A 207 20.77 -8.29 15.44
CA LYS A 207 21.22 -7.07 16.12
C LYS A 207 22.73 -7.02 16.36
N TYR A 208 23.37 -8.17 16.57
CA TYR A 208 24.81 -8.30 16.79
C TYR A 208 25.61 -8.86 15.60
N ASN A 209 24.91 -9.19 14.50
CA ASN A 209 25.47 -9.56 13.19
C ASN A 209 24.77 -8.76 12.08
N PRO A 210 24.85 -7.43 12.06
CA PRO A 210 24.05 -6.58 11.17
C PRO A 210 24.37 -6.74 9.69
N ASP A 211 25.56 -7.22 9.35
CA ASP A 211 26.01 -7.40 7.97
C ASP A 211 25.43 -8.66 7.30
N GLY A 212 24.88 -9.60 8.08
CA GLY A 212 24.22 -10.81 7.56
C GLY A 212 22.80 -10.59 7.02
N THR A 213 22.29 -9.34 6.93
CA THR A 213 20.89 -9.04 6.61
C THR A 213 20.69 -8.55 5.18
N TYR A 214 19.50 -8.87 4.60
CA TYR A 214 19.12 -8.47 3.25
C TYR A 214 19.15 -6.97 2.98
N ASN A 215 19.49 -6.65 1.72
CA ASN A 215 19.16 -5.39 1.09
C ASN A 215 17.86 -5.53 0.27
N HIS A 216 17.11 -4.44 0.17
CA HIS A 216 15.90 -4.36 -0.62
C HIS A 216 16.04 -3.26 -1.67
N TYR A 217 15.58 -3.52 -2.88
CA TYR A 217 15.65 -2.61 -4.01
C TYR A 217 14.28 -2.52 -4.68
N THR A 218 13.82 -1.31 -4.95
CA THR A 218 12.63 -1.06 -5.76
C THR A 218 12.96 -0.11 -6.89
N ARG A 219 12.45 -0.40 -8.08
CA ARG A 219 12.55 0.42 -9.29
C ARG A 219 11.17 0.48 -9.94
N ASN A 220 10.61 1.66 -10.06
CA ASN A 220 9.31 1.86 -10.67
C ASN A 220 9.41 2.88 -11.79
N TYR A 221 8.76 2.61 -12.91
CA TYR A 221 8.57 3.52 -14.01
C TYR A 221 7.09 3.59 -14.37
N ASN A 222 6.59 4.78 -14.66
CA ASN A 222 5.24 4.97 -15.16
C ASN A 222 5.29 5.99 -16.28
N TYR A 223 4.89 5.57 -17.47
CA TYR A 223 4.74 6.39 -18.66
C TYR A 223 3.27 6.53 -18.98
N SER A 224 2.81 7.73 -19.25
CA SER A 224 1.45 7.95 -19.73
C SER A 224 1.41 9.01 -20.82
N LEU A 225 0.49 8.82 -21.77
CA LEU A 225 0.16 9.76 -22.83
C LEU A 225 -1.33 10.00 -22.79
N ARG A 226 -1.75 11.26 -22.62
CA ARG A 226 -3.16 11.65 -22.53
C ARG A 226 -3.47 12.75 -23.55
N LEU A 227 -4.52 12.50 -24.33
CA LEU A 227 -5.13 13.48 -25.22
C LEU A 227 -6.45 13.96 -24.60
N THR A 228 -6.62 15.26 -24.48
CA THR A 228 -7.87 15.91 -24.07
C THR A 228 -8.36 16.80 -25.21
N GLN A 229 -9.63 16.65 -25.60
CA GLN A 229 -10.27 17.53 -26.57
C GLN A 229 -11.61 18.04 -26.04
N ALA A 230 -11.76 19.35 -26.01
CA ALA A 230 -12.98 20.03 -25.59
C ALA A 230 -13.79 20.49 -26.81
N PHE A 231 -15.12 20.35 -26.71
CA PHE A 231 -16.14 20.86 -27.62
C PHE A 231 -16.98 21.93 -26.89
N ALA A 232 -18.07 22.38 -27.50
CA ALA A 232 -18.89 23.43 -26.90
C ALA A 232 -19.57 23.01 -25.57
N ARG A 233 -20.04 21.74 -25.50
CA ARG A 233 -20.76 21.21 -24.33
C ARG A 233 -20.26 19.81 -23.89
N SER A 234 -19.13 19.38 -24.44
CA SER A 234 -18.58 18.06 -24.13
C SER A 234 -17.07 18.10 -24.24
N TYR A 235 -16.44 17.09 -23.66
CA TYR A 235 -15.01 16.82 -23.83
C TYR A 235 -14.75 15.31 -23.73
N TYR A 236 -13.63 14.89 -24.29
CA TYR A 236 -13.13 13.54 -24.02
C TYR A 236 -11.67 13.58 -23.57
N GLU A 237 -11.32 12.53 -22.86
CA GLU A 237 -9.95 12.20 -22.46
C GLU A 237 -9.63 10.79 -22.91
N ALA A 238 -8.57 10.62 -23.68
CA ALA A 238 -8.01 9.32 -24.05
C ALA A 238 -6.61 9.20 -23.44
N ASN A 239 -6.39 8.12 -22.71
CA ASN A 239 -5.14 7.87 -22.02
C ASN A 239 -4.60 6.49 -22.37
N VAL A 240 -3.30 6.38 -22.63
CA VAL A 240 -2.56 5.12 -22.70
C VAL A 240 -1.42 5.17 -21.72
N PHE A 241 -1.10 4.04 -21.11
CA PHE A 241 -0.06 3.97 -20.09
C PHE A 241 0.72 2.65 -20.15
N TYR A 242 1.95 2.75 -19.67
CA TYR A 242 2.86 1.62 -19.45
C TYR A 242 3.57 1.85 -18.11
N ALA A 243 3.49 0.87 -17.22
CA ALA A 243 4.11 0.95 -15.90
C ALA A 243 4.87 -0.33 -15.58
N THR A 244 6.05 -0.19 -14.99
CA THR A 244 6.83 -1.32 -14.46
C THR A 244 7.08 -1.13 -12.98
N THR A 245 7.04 -2.22 -12.24
CA THR A 245 7.47 -2.29 -10.84
C THR A 245 8.41 -3.47 -10.70
N ASP A 246 9.64 -3.21 -10.31
CA ASP A 246 10.65 -4.22 -10.01
C ASP A 246 11.02 -4.12 -8.53
N PHE A 247 10.99 -5.26 -7.83
CA PHE A 247 11.44 -5.39 -6.45
C PHE A 247 12.40 -6.56 -6.34
N LYS A 248 13.55 -6.32 -5.69
CA LYS A 248 14.55 -7.35 -5.40
C LYS A 248 14.94 -7.31 -3.92
N GLN A 249 15.20 -8.49 -3.38
CA GLN A 249 15.70 -8.68 -2.02
C GLN A 249 16.78 -9.76 -2.07
N TYR A 250 17.97 -9.41 -1.64
CA TYR A 250 19.11 -10.31 -1.49
C TYR A 250 20.18 -9.66 -0.62
N LEU A 251 21.09 -10.44 -0.09
CA LEU A 251 22.29 -9.89 0.57
C LEU A 251 23.35 -9.54 -0.48
N TYR A 252 23.71 -10.49 -1.34
CA TYR A 252 24.60 -10.32 -2.49
C TYR A 252 23.81 -10.58 -3.76
N GLU A 253 24.10 -9.82 -4.84
CA GLU A 253 23.36 -9.95 -6.12
C GLU A 253 23.61 -11.28 -6.82
N ASP A 254 24.86 -11.76 -6.76
CA ASP A 254 25.22 -13.09 -7.25
C ASP A 254 24.84 -14.15 -6.21
N PRO A 255 23.93 -15.09 -6.49
CA PRO A 255 23.56 -16.14 -5.55
C PRO A 255 24.70 -17.15 -5.29
N TYR A 256 25.74 -17.15 -6.11
CA TYR A 256 26.94 -18.00 -5.95
C TYR A 256 28.11 -17.27 -5.28
N ASP A 257 27.86 -16.07 -4.73
CA ASP A 257 28.89 -15.29 -4.05
C ASP A 257 29.48 -16.07 -2.86
N GLU A 258 30.80 -16.22 -2.83
CA GLU A 258 31.53 -16.98 -1.81
C GLU A 258 31.41 -16.38 -0.40
N ARG A 259 30.95 -15.15 -0.28
CA ARG A 259 30.68 -14.48 1.02
C ARG A 259 29.38 -14.94 1.69
N TYR A 260 28.55 -15.76 1.01
CA TYR A 260 27.45 -16.42 1.70
C TYR A 260 27.99 -17.41 2.72
N VAL A 261 27.49 -17.32 3.95
CA VAL A 261 27.89 -18.19 5.05
C VAL A 261 26.67 -18.87 5.65
N SER A 262 26.73 -20.20 5.72
CA SER A 262 25.67 -21.00 6.30
C SER A 262 25.57 -20.79 7.81
N THR A 263 24.35 -20.63 8.34
CA THR A 263 24.09 -20.66 9.78
C THR A 263 24.33 -22.05 10.39
N ASN A 264 24.52 -23.11 9.58
CA ASN A 264 24.82 -24.45 10.07
C ASN A 264 26.23 -24.58 10.68
N TRP A 265 27.08 -23.56 10.55
CA TRP A 265 28.36 -23.48 11.27
C TRP A 265 28.19 -23.13 12.73
N ILE A 266 26.98 -22.79 13.15
CA ILE A 266 26.59 -22.71 14.55
C ILE A 266 26.23 -24.12 14.99
N LEU A 267 27.13 -24.74 15.76
CA LEU A 267 26.96 -26.12 16.23
C LEU A 267 26.11 -26.19 17.51
N GLY A 268 25.18 -27.13 17.55
CA GLY A 268 24.27 -27.29 18.66
C GLY A 268 23.05 -26.36 18.60
N SER A 269 22.26 -26.34 19.66
CA SER A 269 21.07 -25.49 19.77
C SER A 269 21.37 -24.32 20.69
N PRO A 270 21.46 -23.09 20.17
CA PRO A 270 21.62 -21.92 21.02
C PRO A 270 20.40 -21.75 21.94
N PRO A 271 20.53 -21.04 23.06
CA PRO A 271 19.39 -20.72 23.94
C PRO A 271 18.23 -20.07 23.17
N SER A 272 16.99 -20.37 23.53
CA SER A 272 15.77 -19.97 22.79
C SER A 272 15.55 -18.46 22.60
N THR A 273 16.30 -17.64 23.29
CA THR A 273 16.22 -16.15 23.23
C THR A 273 17.41 -15.52 22.52
N THR A 274 18.11 -16.27 21.70
CA THR A 274 19.40 -15.84 21.17
C THR A 274 19.32 -15.00 19.91
N PHE A 275 20.31 -14.14 19.80
CA PHE A 275 20.67 -13.46 18.58
C PHE A 275 21.46 -14.39 17.64
N VAL A 276 21.65 -13.97 16.41
CA VAL A 276 22.45 -14.71 15.42
C VAL A 276 23.93 -14.38 15.65
N PHE A 277 24.74 -15.42 15.85
CA PHE A 277 26.16 -15.34 16.17
C PHE A 277 27.09 -15.43 14.95
N GLY A 278 26.54 -15.61 13.77
CA GLY A 278 27.22 -15.72 12.50
C GLY A 278 26.25 -16.15 11.41
N GLY A 279 26.71 -16.32 10.20
CA GLY A 279 25.89 -16.67 9.05
C GLY A 279 25.19 -15.49 8.39
N THR A 280 24.68 -15.74 7.20
CA THR A 280 23.99 -14.77 6.36
C THR A 280 22.56 -15.19 6.09
N GLN A 281 21.69 -14.24 5.78
CA GLN A 281 20.39 -14.53 5.19
C GLN A 281 20.59 -15.03 3.74
N MET A 282 20.03 -16.19 3.40
CA MET A 282 20.30 -16.96 2.19
C MET A 282 19.20 -16.82 1.13
N GLY A 283 18.13 -16.10 1.39
CA GLY A 283 17.01 -15.98 0.45
C GLY A 283 17.27 -14.97 -0.65
N HIS A 284 16.85 -15.30 -1.86
CA HIS A 284 16.67 -14.36 -2.97
C HIS A 284 15.21 -14.25 -3.32
N TYR A 285 14.72 -13.03 -3.44
CA TYR A 285 13.36 -12.78 -3.85
C TYR A 285 13.34 -11.65 -4.88
N SER A 286 12.82 -11.93 -6.05
CA SER A 286 12.53 -10.91 -7.06
C SER A 286 11.10 -11.01 -7.54
N ARG A 287 10.54 -9.87 -7.87
CA ARG A 287 9.24 -9.78 -8.54
C ARG A 287 9.24 -8.60 -9.50
N GLU A 288 8.74 -8.85 -10.68
CA GLU A 288 8.52 -7.85 -11.69
C GLU A 288 7.06 -7.82 -12.10
N SER A 289 6.51 -6.64 -12.30
CA SER A 289 5.20 -6.47 -12.92
C SER A 289 5.26 -5.43 -14.02
N VAL A 290 4.60 -5.74 -15.13
CA VAL A 290 4.40 -4.84 -16.27
C VAL A 290 2.91 -4.65 -16.48
N SER A 291 2.42 -3.44 -16.24
CA SER A 291 1.04 -3.03 -16.47
C SER A 291 0.95 -2.13 -17.69
N GLN A 292 0.12 -2.46 -18.65
CA GLN A 292 -0.12 -1.64 -19.84
C GLN A 292 -1.61 -1.59 -20.17
N GLY A 293 -2.06 -0.44 -20.66
CA GLY A 293 -3.48 -0.30 -20.94
C GLY A 293 -3.88 1.07 -21.47
N GLY A 294 -5.18 1.22 -21.63
CA GLY A 294 -5.80 2.45 -22.06
C GLY A 294 -7.13 2.72 -21.37
N LYS A 295 -7.47 3.99 -21.32
CA LYS A 295 -8.73 4.50 -20.76
C LYS A 295 -9.27 5.60 -21.67
N PHE A 296 -10.58 5.60 -21.87
CA PHE A 296 -11.32 6.62 -22.59
C PHE A 296 -12.50 7.09 -21.74
N ASP A 297 -12.63 8.39 -21.54
CA ASP A 297 -13.73 9.04 -20.84
C ASP A 297 -14.33 10.12 -21.75
N PHE A 298 -15.65 10.17 -21.84
CA PHE A 298 -16.40 11.20 -22.53
C PHE A 298 -17.43 11.81 -21.58
N THR A 299 -17.42 13.14 -21.46
CA THR A 299 -18.34 13.92 -20.61
C THR A 299 -19.09 14.90 -21.45
N SER A 300 -20.42 14.97 -21.29
CA SER A 300 -21.30 15.87 -22.05
C SER A 300 -22.38 16.49 -21.18
N GLN A 301 -22.51 17.80 -21.23
CA GLN A 301 -23.69 18.52 -20.74
C GLN A 301 -24.82 18.37 -21.75
N VAL A 302 -25.61 17.28 -21.65
CA VAL A 302 -26.65 16.90 -22.60
C VAL A 302 -27.80 17.91 -22.57
N THR A 303 -28.19 18.35 -21.37
CA THR A 303 -29.16 19.43 -21.14
C THR A 303 -28.61 20.36 -20.06
N SER A 304 -29.36 21.42 -19.72
CA SER A 304 -28.99 22.29 -18.61
C SER A 304 -28.97 21.59 -17.23
N LYS A 305 -29.63 20.42 -17.13
CA LYS A 305 -29.77 19.66 -15.88
C LYS A 305 -28.95 18.35 -15.88
N HIS A 306 -28.62 17.80 -17.05
CA HIS A 306 -28.02 16.47 -17.17
C HIS A 306 -26.58 16.56 -17.68
N GLU A 307 -25.63 16.13 -16.85
CA GLU A 307 -24.25 15.88 -17.24
C GLU A 307 -24.00 14.38 -17.28
N VAL A 308 -23.90 13.84 -18.48
CA VAL A 308 -23.66 12.42 -18.71
C VAL A 308 -22.17 12.18 -18.92
N LYS A 309 -21.62 11.19 -18.21
CA LYS A 309 -20.25 10.71 -18.37
C LYS A 309 -20.26 9.22 -18.69
N VAL A 310 -19.54 8.83 -19.74
CA VAL A 310 -19.33 7.44 -20.14
C VAL A 310 -17.85 7.17 -20.28
N GLY A 311 -17.43 5.94 -19.99
CA GLY A 311 -16.02 5.59 -20.18
C GLY A 311 -15.80 4.09 -20.25
N ALA A 312 -14.63 3.75 -20.78
CA ALA A 312 -14.15 2.38 -20.88
C ALA A 312 -12.64 2.33 -20.61
N SER A 313 -12.19 1.22 -20.07
CA SER A 313 -10.74 0.97 -19.89
C SER A 313 -10.43 -0.52 -20.07
N ALA A 314 -9.20 -0.79 -20.53
CA ALA A 314 -8.65 -2.13 -20.56
C ALA A 314 -7.18 -2.07 -20.10
N ARG A 315 -6.75 -3.10 -19.35
CA ARG A 315 -5.38 -3.22 -18.83
C ARG A 315 -4.99 -4.69 -18.75
N THR A 316 -3.76 -4.97 -19.13
CA THR A 316 -3.09 -6.24 -18.85
C THR A 316 -2.00 -6.04 -17.80
N ASP A 317 -1.92 -6.96 -16.85
CA ASP A 317 -0.86 -7.04 -15.86
C ASP A 317 -0.09 -8.35 -16.07
N ASN A 318 1.19 -8.24 -16.47
CA ASN A 318 2.12 -9.35 -16.53
C ASN A 318 2.93 -9.37 -15.24
N LEU A 319 3.04 -10.53 -14.63
CA LEU A 319 3.63 -10.75 -13.32
C LEU A 319 4.68 -11.85 -13.42
N GLU A 320 5.84 -11.59 -12.82
CA GLU A 320 6.91 -12.56 -12.69
C GLU A 320 7.42 -12.53 -11.24
N GLU A 321 7.45 -13.68 -10.59
CA GLU A 321 8.01 -13.83 -9.24
C GLU A 321 9.01 -14.97 -9.25
N ASP A 322 10.20 -14.70 -8.73
CA ASP A 322 11.27 -15.65 -8.52
C ASP A 322 11.71 -15.59 -7.06
N ASN A 323 11.60 -16.71 -6.35
CA ASN A 323 11.89 -16.81 -4.92
C ASN A 323 12.64 -18.10 -4.64
N PHE A 324 13.91 -17.96 -4.28
CA PHE A 324 14.75 -19.12 -3.96
C PHE A 324 15.61 -18.87 -2.72
N THR A 325 16.09 -19.96 -2.16
CA THR A 325 17.08 -19.98 -1.07
C THR A 325 18.38 -20.55 -1.60
N VAL A 326 19.48 -19.86 -1.38
CA VAL A 326 20.83 -20.36 -1.62
C VAL A 326 21.11 -21.47 -0.61
N LEU A 327 21.38 -22.66 -1.09
CA LEU A 327 21.72 -23.82 -0.26
C LEU A 327 23.22 -23.88 -0.05
N TYR A 328 23.64 -23.92 1.22
CA TYR A 328 25.03 -24.04 1.60
C TYR A 328 25.09 -24.67 3.00
N ASN A 329 25.52 -25.92 3.10
CA ASN A 329 25.53 -26.66 4.37
C ASN A 329 26.85 -27.38 4.64
N GLY A 330 27.85 -27.26 3.76
CA GLY A 330 29.16 -27.85 3.91
C GLY A 330 29.24 -29.37 3.62
N TYR A 331 28.12 -30.04 3.45
CA TYR A 331 28.03 -31.49 3.19
C TYR A 331 27.41 -31.78 1.83
N GLU A 332 26.09 -31.65 1.73
CA GLU A 332 25.34 -31.88 0.49
C GLU A 332 25.57 -30.73 -0.50
N TYR A 333 25.69 -29.51 0.03
CA TYR A 333 25.98 -28.29 -0.73
C TYR A 333 27.26 -27.65 -0.17
N PRO A 334 28.44 -28.05 -0.65
CA PRO A 334 29.74 -27.56 -0.12
C PRO A 334 30.08 -26.13 -0.56
N GLN A 335 29.32 -25.55 -1.45
CA GLN A 335 29.40 -24.16 -1.93
C GLN A 335 28.00 -23.62 -2.15
N PRO A 336 27.82 -22.27 -2.21
CA PRO A 336 26.55 -21.67 -2.52
C PRO A 336 25.93 -22.28 -3.78
N THR A 337 24.72 -22.83 -3.65
CA THR A 337 24.06 -23.62 -4.71
C THR A 337 22.60 -23.19 -4.81
N VAL A 338 22.09 -23.06 -6.04
CA VAL A 338 20.68 -22.81 -6.33
C VAL A 338 20.12 -24.00 -7.10
N LEU A 339 19.05 -24.59 -6.60
CA LEU A 339 18.36 -25.68 -7.28
C LEU A 339 17.53 -25.16 -8.46
N PRO A 340 17.22 -26.00 -9.47
CA PRO A 340 16.37 -25.58 -10.58
C PRO A 340 14.99 -25.12 -10.12
N ALA A 341 14.42 -24.16 -10.83
CA ALA A 341 13.13 -23.59 -10.53
C ALA A 341 12.01 -24.64 -10.60
N ASN A 342 11.14 -24.64 -9.58
CA ASN A 342 9.98 -25.52 -9.46
C ASN A 342 10.31 -27.03 -9.42
N GLU A 343 11.53 -27.41 -9.12
CA GLU A 343 11.93 -28.81 -8.87
C GLU A 343 12.10 -29.09 -7.36
N SER A 344 12.21 -28.06 -6.54
CA SER A 344 12.30 -28.15 -5.10
C SER A 344 11.54 -27.02 -4.40
N PRO A 345 11.14 -27.21 -3.15
CA PRO A 345 10.49 -26.16 -2.34
C PRO A 345 11.36 -24.93 -2.09
N SER A 346 12.68 -25.07 -2.26
CA SER A 346 13.63 -23.98 -2.10
C SER A 346 13.69 -23.01 -3.28
N HIS A 347 13.03 -23.31 -4.41
CA HIS A 347 13.01 -22.45 -5.59
C HIS A 347 11.64 -22.43 -6.27
N ASN A 348 10.86 -21.37 -6.02
CA ASN A 348 9.54 -21.18 -6.61
C ASN A 348 9.60 -20.04 -7.65
N TYR A 349 9.17 -20.34 -8.87
CA TYR A 349 9.10 -19.39 -9.98
C TYR A 349 7.75 -19.46 -10.66
N TYR A 350 7.16 -18.30 -10.98
CA TYR A 350 6.01 -18.23 -11.88
C TYR A 350 6.01 -16.97 -12.72
N LYS A 351 5.41 -17.08 -13.90
CA LYS A 351 5.09 -15.97 -14.80
C LYS A 351 3.65 -16.08 -15.24
N LYS A 352 2.85 -15.03 -14.97
CA LYS A 352 1.39 -15.03 -15.17
C LYS A 352 0.93 -13.71 -15.75
N GLN A 353 -0.24 -13.75 -16.40
CA GLN A 353 -0.87 -12.59 -16.99
C GLN A 353 -2.32 -12.49 -16.53
N ALA A 354 -2.82 -11.28 -16.31
CA ALA A 354 -4.22 -10.99 -16.00
C ALA A 354 -4.75 -9.89 -16.91
N LEU A 355 -6.03 -10.01 -17.30
CA LEU A 355 -6.74 -8.99 -18.07
C LEU A 355 -7.84 -8.36 -17.22
N PHE A 356 -7.85 -7.04 -17.15
CA PHE A 356 -8.91 -6.21 -16.59
C PHE A 356 -9.57 -5.40 -17.70
N ALA A 357 -10.88 -5.38 -17.76
CA ALA A 357 -11.63 -4.46 -18.62
C ALA A 357 -12.79 -3.86 -17.83
N SER A 358 -13.20 -2.67 -18.19
CA SER A 358 -14.36 -2.04 -17.54
C SER A 358 -15.03 -1.02 -18.44
N SER A 359 -16.32 -0.80 -18.18
CA SER A 359 -17.08 0.29 -18.76
C SER A 359 -18.03 0.89 -17.72
N TYR A 360 -18.41 2.14 -17.89
CA TYR A 360 -19.36 2.78 -17.00
C TYR A 360 -20.17 3.86 -17.71
N ILE A 361 -21.34 4.14 -17.15
CA ILE A 361 -22.16 5.29 -17.48
C ILE A 361 -22.66 5.90 -16.18
N GLN A 362 -22.67 7.22 -16.10
CA GLN A 362 -23.24 7.98 -14.99
C GLN A 362 -23.91 9.25 -15.50
N ASP A 363 -24.94 9.70 -14.78
CA ASP A 363 -25.64 10.95 -15.00
C ASP A 363 -25.67 11.77 -13.70
N LYS A 364 -25.19 12.99 -13.76
CA LYS A 364 -25.37 13.98 -12.72
C LYS A 364 -26.54 14.87 -13.10
N ILE A 365 -27.62 14.80 -12.31
CA ILE A 365 -28.87 15.52 -12.55
C ILE A 365 -28.94 16.66 -11.53
N GLU A 366 -29.00 17.88 -12.00
CA GLU A 366 -29.04 19.09 -11.18
C GLU A 366 -30.43 19.74 -11.23
N TYR A 367 -31.15 19.65 -10.12
CA TYR A 367 -32.36 20.41 -9.87
C TYR A 367 -32.04 21.56 -8.89
N PRO A 368 -32.88 22.60 -8.81
CA PRO A 368 -32.64 23.71 -7.85
C PRO A 368 -32.45 23.26 -6.40
N ASP A 369 -33.24 22.26 -5.97
CA ASP A 369 -33.30 21.80 -4.58
C ASP A 369 -32.73 20.40 -4.37
N MET A 370 -32.12 19.80 -5.40
CA MET A 370 -31.61 18.43 -5.31
C MET A 370 -30.58 18.13 -6.40
N ILE A 371 -29.49 17.47 -6.02
CA ILE A 371 -28.53 16.91 -6.97
C ILE A 371 -28.57 15.39 -6.85
N ILE A 372 -28.77 14.70 -7.96
CA ILE A 372 -28.73 13.25 -8.05
C ILE A 372 -27.54 12.85 -8.91
N ASN A 373 -26.74 11.90 -8.43
CA ASN A 373 -25.66 11.28 -9.18
C ASN A 373 -25.96 9.78 -9.25
N VAL A 374 -26.31 9.27 -10.41
CA VAL A 374 -26.65 7.86 -10.62
C VAL A 374 -25.70 7.27 -11.67
N GLY A 375 -25.23 6.07 -11.44
CA GLY A 375 -24.34 5.41 -12.37
C GLY A 375 -24.31 3.90 -12.22
N VAL A 376 -23.84 3.25 -13.27
CA VAL A 376 -23.58 1.82 -13.30
C VAL A 376 -22.21 1.59 -13.90
N ARG A 377 -21.46 0.70 -13.29
CA ARG A 377 -20.18 0.23 -13.78
C ARG A 377 -20.21 -1.28 -13.99
N TYR A 378 -19.64 -1.71 -15.09
CA TYR A 378 -19.34 -3.11 -15.39
C TYR A 378 -17.84 -3.32 -15.35
N ASP A 379 -17.38 -4.32 -14.59
CA ASP A 379 -16.00 -4.75 -14.54
C ASP A 379 -15.90 -6.20 -14.97
N PHE A 380 -14.88 -6.50 -15.77
CA PHE A 380 -14.52 -7.82 -16.25
C PHE A 380 -13.08 -8.13 -15.83
N PHE A 381 -12.85 -9.35 -15.37
CA PHE A 381 -11.54 -9.84 -14.98
C PHE A 381 -11.32 -11.26 -15.49
N ASP A 382 -10.21 -11.47 -16.18
CA ASP A 382 -9.74 -12.78 -16.64
C ASP A 382 -8.40 -13.09 -15.95
N PRO A 383 -8.34 -14.09 -15.06
CA PRO A 383 -7.10 -14.48 -14.41
C PRO A 383 -6.14 -15.27 -15.31
N ASP A 384 -6.63 -15.82 -16.44
CA ASP A 384 -5.91 -16.63 -17.42
C ASP A 384 -4.97 -17.67 -16.78
N ASP A 385 -5.50 -18.45 -15.84
CA ASP A 385 -4.76 -19.48 -15.12
C ASP A 385 -5.65 -20.63 -14.65
N ASP A 386 -5.02 -21.73 -14.23
CA ASP A 386 -5.67 -22.90 -13.67
C ASP A 386 -5.77 -22.86 -12.15
N TYR A 387 -6.73 -23.59 -11.60
CA TYR A 387 -6.90 -23.76 -10.17
C TYR A 387 -7.10 -25.23 -9.77
N ILE A 388 -6.83 -25.55 -8.51
CA ILE A 388 -7.10 -26.86 -7.91
C ILE A 388 -8.62 -27.01 -7.75
N SER A 389 -9.24 -27.89 -8.55
CA SER A 389 -10.68 -28.08 -8.55
C SER A 389 -11.16 -29.10 -7.50
N ASP A 390 -10.33 -30.07 -7.17
CA ASP A 390 -10.55 -31.05 -6.11
C ASP A 390 -9.55 -30.82 -4.97
N LEU A 391 -10.05 -30.28 -3.85
CA LEU A 391 -9.20 -29.94 -2.71
C LEU A 391 -8.59 -31.16 -2.01
N LEU A 392 -9.18 -32.36 -2.17
CA LEU A 392 -8.68 -33.61 -1.61
C LEU A 392 -7.70 -34.32 -2.54
N ASN A 393 -7.57 -33.86 -3.79
CA ASN A 393 -6.60 -34.33 -4.77
C ASN A 393 -5.90 -33.15 -5.45
N PRO A 394 -5.07 -32.35 -4.72
CA PRO A 394 -4.44 -31.15 -5.25
C PRO A 394 -3.37 -31.42 -6.31
N GLU A 395 -2.84 -32.64 -6.37
CA GLU A 395 -1.86 -33.11 -7.37
C GLU A 395 -2.54 -33.63 -8.65
N GLY A 396 -3.88 -33.73 -8.67
CA GLY A 396 -4.67 -34.18 -9.80
C GLY A 396 -4.88 -33.12 -10.89
N GLU A 397 -5.88 -33.35 -11.74
CA GLU A 397 -6.22 -32.44 -12.83
C GLU A 397 -6.66 -31.07 -12.34
N ARG A 398 -6.06 -30.01 -12.88
CA ARG A 398 -6.47 -28.62 -12.64
C ARG A 398 -7.53 -28.19 -13.67
N LYS A 399 -8.37 -27.25 -13.31
CA LYS A 399 -9.37 -26.65 -14.19
C LYS A 399 -9.09 -25.18 -14.45
N GLN A 400 -9.40 -24.73 -15.65
CA GLN A 400 -9.31 -23.32 -16.01
C GLN A 400 -10.19 -22.47 -15.09
N ALA A 401 -9.64 -21.41 -14.52
CA ALA A 401 -10.37 -20.49 -13.66
C ALA A 401 -11.46 -19.73 -14.45
N SER A 402 -12.59 -19.50 -13.82
CA SER A 402 -13.69 -18.78 -14.44
C SER A 402 -13.38 -17.28 -14.57
N LYS A 403 -13.75 -16.70 -15.69
CA LYS A 403 -13.78 -15.24 -15.88
C LYS A 403 -14.80 -14.61 -14.93
N LYS A 404 -14.51 -13.43 -14.41
CA LYS A 404 -15.35 -12.73 -13.43
C LYS A 404 -16.00 -11.51 -14.07
N SER A 405 -17.30 -11.34 -13.83
CA SER A 405 -18.09 -10.19 -14.29
C SER A 405 -18.81 -9.58 -13.10
N MET A 406 -18.69 -8.27 -12.90
CA MET A 406 -19.28 -7.54 -11.80
C MET A 406 -20.06 -6.33 -12.30
N VAL A 407 -21.25 -6.11 -11.72
CA VAL A 407 -22.07 -4.93 -11.97
C VAL A 407 -22.18 -4.12 -10.68
N SER A 408 -21.82 -2.85 -10.75
CA SER A 408 -21.72 -1.92 -9.62
C SER A 408 -22.68 -0.75 -9.79
N PRO A 409 -23.94 -0.83 -9.31
CA PRO A 409 -24.83 0.33 -9.24
C PRO A 409 -24.35 1.31 -8.17
N ARG A 410 -24.51 2.60 -8.42
CA ARG A 410 -24.14 3.69 -7.50
C ARG A 410 -25.16 4.80 -7.58
N LEU A 411 -25.53 5.33 -6.40
CA LEU A 411 -26.47 6.41 -6.23
C LEU A 411 -25.95 7.37 -5.18
N GLY A 412 -25.93 8.65 -5.50
CA GLY A 412 -25.71 9.76 -4.57
C GLY A 412 -26.83 10.76 -4.72
N VAL A 413 -27.37 11.25 -3.60
CA VAL A 413 -28.40 12.29 -3.59
C VAL A 413 -28.00 13.34 -2.56
N SER A 414 -28.06 14.62 -2.92
CA SER A 414 -27.76 15.73 -2.07
C SER A 414 -28.93 16.72 -2.07
N PHE A 415 -29.34 17.12 -0.87
CA PHE A 415 -30.43 18.06 -0.64
C PHE A 415 -29.91 19.28 0.11
N PRO A 416 -29.85 20.49 -0.49
CA PRO A 416 -29.70 21.72 0.26
C PRO A 416 -30.91 21.92 1.19
N ILE A 417 -30.70 21.92 2.50
CA ILE A 417 -31.77 22.16 3.50
C ILE A 417 -31.83 23.63 3.92
N THR A 418 -30.71 24.33 3.75
CA THR A 418 -30.56 25.77 3.90
C THR A 418 -29.50 26.25 2.91
N ASP A 419 -29.32 27.59 2.80
CA ASP A 419 -28.22 28.16 1.99
C ASP A 419 -26.82 27.73 2.48
N GLU A 420 -26.72 27.25 3.71
CA GLU A 420 -25.49 26.89 4.40
C GLU A 420 -25.44 25.42 4.83
N GLY A 421 -26.50 24.64 4.56
CA GLY A 421 -26.65 23.26 5.01
C GLY A 421 -27.06 22.28 3.91
N ILE A 422 -26.36 21.14 3.80
CA ILE A 422 -26.61 20.09 2.81
C ILE A 422 -26.70 18.73 3.51
N LEU A 423 -27.81 18.03 3.27
CA LEU A 423 -27.93 16.60 3.57
C LEU A 423 -27.50 15.79 2.35
N HIS A 424 -26.77 14.69 2.55
CA HIS A 424 -26.45 13.77 1.47
C HIS A 424 -26.71 12.32 1.89
N PHE A 425 -27.09 11.53 0.91
CA PHE A 425 -27.24 10.09 1.00
C PHE A 425 -26.45 9.45 -0.13
N SER A 426 -25.75 8.35 0.15
CA SER A 426 -25.04 7.59 -0.86
C SER A 426 -25.23 6.09 -0.66
N TYR A 427 -25.37 5.40 -1.78
CA TYR A 427 -25.46 3.95 -1.85
C TYR A 427 -24.61 3.44 -3.00
N GLY A 428 -23.94 2.28 -2.81
CA GLY A 428 -23.18 1.70 -3.91
C GLY A 428 -22.65 0.29 -3.63
N HIS A 429 -22.45 -0.43 -4.74
CA HIS A 429 -21.73 -1.69 -4.77
C HIS A 429 -20.29 -1.44 -5.23
N PHE A 430 -19.35 -2.04 -4.53
CA PHE A 430 -17.93 -1.91 -4.80
C PHE A 430 -17.29 -3.29 -4.80
N TYR A 431 -16.52 -3.58 -5.84
CA TYR A 431 -15.79 -4.84 -5.96
C TYR A 431 -14.31 -4.59 -6.06
N GLN A 432 -13.55 -5.54 -5.53
CA GLN A 432 -12.09 -5.55 -5.60
C GLN A 432 -11.60 -6.96 -5.88
N ILE A 433 -10.78 -7.10 -6.92
CA ILE A 433 -10.09 -8.35 -7.21
C ILE A 433 -9.06 -8.59 -6.09
N PRO A 434 -8.99 -9.81 -5.52
CA PRO A 434 -7.92 -10.16 -4.59
C PRO A 434 -6.53 -9.88 -5.16
N THR A 435 -5.53 -9.72 -4.29
CA THR A 435 -4.15 -9.49 -4.76
C THR A 435 -3.74 -10.58 -5.73
N LEU A 436 -3.14 -10.23 -6.86
CA LEU A 436 -2.76 -11.21 -7.88
C LEU A 436 -1.79 -12.27 -7.34
N ARG A 437 -0.98 -11.94 -6.33
CA ARG A 437 -0.16 -12.90 -5.62
C ARG A 437 -0.96 -14.02 -4.96
N ARG A 438 -2.17 -13.74 -4.47
CA ARG A 438 -3.06 -14.77 -3.87
C ARG A 438 -3.75 -15.64 -4.92
N LEU A 439 -3.82 -15.16 -6.16
CA LEU A 439 -4.33 -15.96 -7.27
C LEU A 439 -3.25 -16.88 -7.82
N TYR A 440 -2.01 -16.39 -7.95
CA TYR A 440 -0.96 -17.04 -8.76
C TYR A 440 0.16 -17.70 -7.99
N LYS A 441 0.21 -17.54 -6.64
CA LYS A 441 1.28 -18.14 -5.87
C LYS A 441 1.42 -19.62 -6.17
N ALA A 442 2.53 -20.00 -6.79
CA ALA A 442 2.91 -21.39 -7.00
C ALA A 442 3.69 -21.90 -5.80
N SER A 443 3.57 -23.18 -5.50
CA SER A 443 4.39 -23.89 -4.54
C SER A 443 4.37 -25.37 -4.88
N ILE A 444 5.46 -26.06 -4.58
CA ILE A 444 5.62 -27.49 -4.86
C ILE A 444 5.08 -28.29 -3.67
N PHE A 445 4.37 -29.37 -3.96
CA PHE A 445 4.04 -30.39 -2.97
C PHE A 445 5.26 -31.23 -2.67
N GLY A 446 5.45 -31.62 -1.41
CA GLY A 446 6.59 -32.42 -1.00
C GLY A 446 6.37 -33.07 0.37
N ALA A 447 7.19 -34.06 0.68
CA ALA A 447 7.16 -34.70 1.99
C ALA A 447 7.45 -33.70 3.11
N ASN A 448 6.60 -33.68 4.15
CA ASN A 448 6.73 -32.81 5.33
C ASN A 448 6.68 -31.30 5.02
N ILE A 449 6.07 -30.91 3.89
CA ILE A 449 5.92 -29.53 3.48
C ILE A 449 4.43 -29.21 3.40
N SER A 450 4.01 -28.13 4.06
CA SER A 450 2.66 -27.58 3.97
C SER A 450 2.67 -26.26 3.17
N PRO A 451 2.65 -26.30 1.82
CA PRO A 451 2.76 -25.12 1.00
C PRO A 451 1.49 -24.27 1.05
N ILE A 452 1.65 -22.95 0.86
CA ILE A 452 0.52 -22.04 0.61
C ILE A 452 0.39 -21.84 -0.89
N ILE A 453 -0.76 -22.23 -1.45
CA ILE A 453 -1.04 -22.21 -2.88
C ILE A 453 -2.02 -21.10 -3.21
N GLY A 454 -1.81 -20.42 -4.32
CA GLY A 454 -2.74 -19.46 -4.90
C GLY A 454 -3.98 -20.15 -5.46
N ASN A 455 -5.05 -19.37 -5.63
CA ASN A 455 -6.28 -19.85 -6.23
C ASN A 455 -6.80 -18.84 -7.26
N ALA A 456 -6.54 -19.11 -8.53
CA ALA A 456 -6.97 -18.25 -9.64
C ALA A 456 -8.51 -18.13 -9.74
N ASN A 457 -9.26 -19.08 -9.15
CA ASN A 457 -10.72 -19.05 -9.19
C ASN A 457 -11.37 -18.25 -8.04
N LEU A 458 -10.60 -17.49 -7.25
CA LEU A 458 -11.15 -16.59 -6.23
C LEU A 458 -12.16 -15.61 -6.82
N LYS A 459 -13.25 -15.37 -6.10
CA LYS A 459 -14.23 -14.33 -6.41
C LYS A 459 -13.70 -12.96 -5.98
N PRO A 460 -14.12 -11.89 -6.65
CA PRO A 460 -13.92 -10.53 -6.16
C PRO A 460 -14.53 -10.32 -4.78
N GLU A 461 -13.80 -9.68 -3.87
CA GLU A 461 -14.36 -9.19 -2.61
C GLU A 461 -15.39 -8.10 -2.92
N LYS A 462 -16.51 -8.05 -2.18
CA LYS A 462 -17.64 -7.14 -2.42
C LYS A 462 -17.96 -6.33 -1.19
N THR A 463 -18.19 -5.03 -1.35
CA THR A 463 -18.74 -4.14 -0.32
C THR A 463 -20.03 -3.50 -0.82
N VAL A 464 -21.10 -3.55 -0.02
CA VAL A 464 -22.29 -2.71 -0.19
C VAL A 464 -22.23 -1.62 0.88
N LEU A 465 -22.23 -0.37 0.44
CA LEU A 465 -22.10 0.80 1.30
C LEU A 465 -23.38 1.62 1.32
N TYR A 466 -23.79 2.02 2.51
CA TYR A 466 -24.82 3.02 2.79
C TYR A 466 -24.18 4.16 3.59
N GLU A 467 -24.38 5.39 3.17
CA GLU A 467 -23.87 6.57 3.85
C GLU A 467 -24.94 7.66 3.89
N PHE A 468 -25.04 8.32 5.04
CA PHE A 468 -25.88 9.46 5.25
C PHE A 468 -25.07 10.54 5.98
N GLY A 469 -25.13 11.78 5.52
CA GLY A 469 -24.35 12.86 6.13
C GLY A 469 -25.01 14.24 6.04
N LEU A 470 -24.48 15.11 6.89
CA LEU A 470 -24.85 16.52 6.99
C LEU A 470 -23.59 17.36 6.91
N GLN A 471 -23.56 18.30 5.98
CA GLN A 471 -22.59 19.39 5.94
C GLN A 471 -23.28 20.68 6.30
N GLN A 472 -22.78 21.38 7.32
CA GLN A 472 -23.36 22.66 7.79
C GLN A 472 -22.27 23.69 7.98
N GLN A 473 -22.42 24.83 7.34
CA GLN A 473 -21.62 26.02 7.58
C GLN A 473 -22.32 26.89 8.60
N PHE A 474 -21.66 27.19 9.71
CA PHE A 474 -22.22 28.08 10.77
C PHE A 474 -21.81 29.54 10.57
N SER A 475 -20.71 29.76 9.86
CA SER A 475 -20.25 31.10 9.50
C SER A 475 -19.25 30.97 8.32
N LYS A 476 -18.80 32.12 7.79
CA LYS A 476 -17.79 32.14 6.70
C LYS A 476 -16.49 31.41 7.03
N ILE A 477 -16.21 31.19 8.31
CA ILE A 477 -14.95 30.56 8.79
C ILE A 477 -15.17 29.22 9.50
N LEU A 478 -16.39 28.83 9.83
CA LEU A 478 -16.69 27.64 10.64
C LEU A 478 -17.66 26.71 9.91
N ALA A 479 -17.25 25.47 9.69
CA ALA A 479 -18.08 24.43 9.09
C ALA A 479 -17.91 23.09 9.80
N ILE A 480 -18.97 22.29 9.79
CA ILE A 480 -19.01 20.92 10.30
C ILE A 480 -19.46 19.96 9.19
N ASP A 481 -18.88 18.77 9.16
CA ASP A 481 -19.32 17.64 8.35
C ASP A 481 -19.50 16.43 9.26
N ILE A 482 -20.68 15.82 9.25
CA ILE A 482 -20.98 14.60 10.00
C ILE A 482 -21.49 13.58 9.00
N SER A 483 -20.89 12.39 8.97
CA SER A 483 -21.34 11.29 8.12
C SER A 483 -21.42 10.00 8.91
N ALA A 484 -22.56 9.32 8.86
CA ALA A 484 -22.75 7.97 9.39
C ALA A 484 -22.76 6.98 8.23
N TYR A 485 -22.18 5.80 8.43
CA TYR A 485 -22.06 4.79 7.38
C TYR A 485 -22.21 3.38 7.90
N TYR A 486 -22.68 2.52 7.00
CA TYR A 486 -22.73 1.08 7.17
C TYR A 486 -22.18 0.38 5.93
N LYS A 487 -21.28 -0.60 6.12
CA LYS A 487 -20.71 -1.45 5.06
C LYS A 487 -21.02 -2.91 5.36
N ASP A 488 -21.54 -3.61 4.38
CA ASP A 488 -21.64 -5.08 4.35
C ASP A 488 -20.56 -5.61 3.40
N ILE A 489 -19.63 -6.39 3.93
CA ILE A 489 -18.48 -6.92 3.19
C ILE A 489 -18.67 -8.43 3.04
N ARG A 490 -18.56 -8.91 1.80
CA ARG A 490 -18.74 -10.31 1.44
C ARG A 490 -17.57 -10.83 0.64
N ASP A 491 -17.48 -12.17 0.58
CA ASP A 491 -16.43 -12.88 -0.16
C ASP A 491 -15.01 -12.52 0.28
N LEU A 492 -14.82 -12.16 1.56
CA LEU A 492 -13.49 -11.97 2.13
C LEU A 492 -12.68 -13.26 2.06
N LEU A 493 -11.39 -13.13 1.90
CA LEU A 493 -10.50 -14.27 1.77
C LEU A 493 -10.18 -14.88 3.14
N ALA A 494 -10.25 -16.21 3.20
CA ALA A 494 -9.71 -17.04 4.27
C ALA A 494 -8.61 -17.94 3.72
N LEU A 495 -7.62 -18.26 4.55
CA LEU A 495 -6.63 -19.29 4.27
C LEU A 495 -7.09 -20.57 4.95
N GLN A 496 -7.34 -21.63 4.18
CA GLN A 496 -7.77 -22.93 4.69
C GLN A 496 -6.66 -23.96 4.53
N SER A 497 -6.31 -24.67 5.59
CA SER A 497 -5.51 -25.88 5.51
C SER A 497 -6.37 -27.07 5.10
N ILE A 498 -5.84 -27.89 4.23
CA ILE A 498 -6.46 -29.09 3.69
C ILE A 498 -5.51 -30.26 3.90
N ASP A 499 -5.98 -31.27 4.62
CA ASP A 499 -5.27 -32.55 4.75
C ASP A 499 -5.72 -33.46 3.61
N TYR A 500 -4.78 -34.13 2.98
CA TYR A 500 -5.03 -35.03 1.87
C TYR A 500 -4.08 -36.22 1.88
N LEU A 501 -4.39 -37.24 1.09
CA LEU A 501 -3.52 -38.39 0.88
C LEU A 501 -2.80 -38.22 -0.45
N SER A 502 -1.52 -37.83 -0.40
CA SER A 502 -0.67 -37.74 -1.60
C SER A 502 -0.35 -39.15 -2.11
N PRO A 503 -0.51 -39.40 -3.41
CA PRO A 503 -0.06 -40.65 -4.02
C PRO A 503 1.44 -40.90 -3.88
N THR A 504 2.22 -39.82 -3.79
CA THR A 504 3.69 -39.87 -3.76
C THR A 504 4.25 -39.84 -2.34
N TYR A 505 3.66 -39.06 -1.44
CA TYR A 505 4.23 -38.75 -0.10
C TYR A 505 3.42 -39.29 1.06
N GLY A 506 2.22 -39.90 0.83
CA GLY A 506 1.33 -40.33 1.89
C GLY A 506 0.54 -39.17 2.52
N PRO A 507 0.24 -39.22 3.85
CA PRO A 507 -0.47 -38.13 4.51
C PRO A 507 0.28 -36.80 4.39
N ALA A 508 -0.38 -35.80 3.84
CA ALA A 508 0.18 -34.48 3.55
C ALA A 508 -0.86 -33.38 3.79
N SER A 509 -0.42 -32.15 3.91
CA SER A 509 -1.31 -30.98 4.04
C SER A 509 -0.82 -29.81 3.19
N TYR A 510 -1.75 -28.94 2.80
CA TYR A 510 -1.46 -27.66 2.15
C TYR A 510 -2.47 -26.61 2.57
N SER A 511 -2.15 -25.34 2.32
CA SER A 511 -3.06 -24.25 2.58
C SER A 511 -3.44 -23.53 1.30
N ILE A 512 -4.71 -23.15 1.15
CA ILE A 512 -5.25 -22.50 -0.05
C ILE A 512 -6.18 -21.33 0.33
N TYR A 513 -6.16 -20.27 -0.48
CA TYR A 513 -7.08 -19.14 -0.31
C TYR A 513 -8.47 -19.47 -0.86
N LEU A 514 -9.52 -19.18 -0.07
CA LEU A 514 -10.92 -19.36 -0.41
C LEU A 514 -11.74 -18.13 0.01
N ASN A 515 -12.87 -17.86 -0.69
CA ASN A 515 -13.82 -16.82 -0.31
C ASN A 515 -14.83 -17.40 0.71
N LYS A 516 -14.53 -17.29 1.99
CA LYS A 516 -15.36 -17.86 3.07
C LYS A 516 -15.80 -16.85 4.11
N ASP A 517 -15.15 -15.69 4.15
CA ASP A 517 -15.34 -14.74 5.22
C ASP A 517 -16.28 -13.60 4.84
N TYR A 518 -16.87 -13.00 5.85
CA TYR A 518 -17.68 -11.80 5.75
C TYR A 518 -17.34 -10.84 6.90
N GLY A 519 -17.67 -9.58 6.71
CA GLY A 519 -17.51 -8.56 7.73
C GLY A 519 -18.55 -7.47 7.60
N ASN A 520 -18.70 -6.69 8.64
CA ASN A 520 -19.47 -5.46 8.61
C ASN A 520 -18.69 -4.32 9.28
N VAL A 521 -18.96 -3.12 8.83
CA VAL A 521 -18.40 -1.90 9.42
C VAL A 521 -19.53 -0.91 9.61
N LYS A 522 -19.68 -0.39 10.82
CA LYS A 522 -20.60 0.67 11.16
C LYS A 522 -19.86 1.79 11.89
N GLY A 523 -20.16 3.02 11.57
CA GLY A 523 -19.47 4.12 12.20
C GLY A 523 -19.97 5.49 11.77
N PHE A 524 -19.35 6.50 12.35
CA PHE A 524 -19.54 7.88 11.94
C PHE A 524 -18.23 8.66 11.94
N THR A 525 -18.19 9.72 11.16
CA THR A 525 -17.10 10.69 11.10
C THR A 525 -17.65 12.07 11.42
N LEU A 526 -16.83 12.86 12.11
CA LEU A 526 -17.09 14.27 12.42
C LEU A 526 -15.87 15.06 12.01
N SER A 527 -16.04 16.01 11.10
CA SER A 527 -15.01 16.99 10.72
C SER A 527 -15.44 18.39 11.09
N LEU A 528 -14.64 19.09 11.87
CA LEU A 528 -14.82 20.50 12.22
C LEU A 528 -13.68 21.29 11.58
N THR A 529 -14.03 22.27 10.76
CA THR A 529 -13.04 23.12 10.06
C THR A 529 -13.25 24.58 10.43
N LYS A 530 -12.21 25.21 10.95
CA LYS A 530 -12.08 26.64 11.09
C LYS A 530 -11.07 27.16 10.07
N ARG A 531 -11.54 27.91 9.08
CA ARG A 531 -10.69 28.61 8.12
C ARG A 531 -9.89 29.70 8.82
N TYR A 532 -8.79 30.11 8.18
CA TYR A 532 -7.99 31.22 8.68
C TYR A 532 -8.85 32.49 8.85
N ASP A 533 -8.72 33.11 10.01
CA ASP A 533 -9.37 34.34 10.36
C ASP A 533 -8.33 35.42 10.73
N ARG A 534 -8.42 36.57 10.08
CA ARG A 534 -7.47 37.68 10.27
C ARG A 534 -7.47 38.26 11.65
N ILE A 535 -8.62 38.23 12.37
CA ILE A 535 -8.74 38.76 13.72
C ILE A 535 -8.04 37.87 14.72
N SER A 536 -8.37 36.60 14.72
CA SER A 536 -7.75 35.59 15.62
C SER A 536 -6.38 35.08 15.15
N LYS A 537 -6.01 35.35 13.89
CA LYS A 537 -4.79 34.83 13.22
C LYS A 537 -4.66 33.30 13.28
N THR A 538 -5.80 32.60 13.40
CA THR A 538 -5.84 31.16 13.60
C THR A 538 -6.63 30.44 12.51
N SER A 539 -6.17 29.22 12.17
CA SER A 539 -6.96 28.20 11.49
C SER A 539 -6.87 26.89 12.26
N ALA A 540 -7.90 26.07 12.20
CA ALA A 540 -7.93 24.77 12.88
C ALA A 540 -8.76 23.76 12.11
N PHE A 541 -8.44 22.49 12.28
CA PHE A 541 -9.33 21.39 11.94
C PHE A 541 -9.30 20.31 13.02
N LEU A 542 -10.42 19.59 13.13
CA LEU A 542 -10.57 18.42 13.98
C LEU A 542 -11.34 17.37 13.18
N ASP A 543 -10.71 16.23 12.94
CA ASP A 543 -11.36 15.06 12.36
C ASP A 543 -11.43 13.95 13.41
N TYR A 544 -12.64 13.46 13.66
CA TYR A 544 -12.89 12.35 14.56
C TYR A 544 -13.66 11.25 13.85
N SER A 545 -13.21 10.01 14.00
CA SER A 545 -13.90 8.83 13.51
C SER A 545 -14.16 7.87 14.65
N TYR A 546 -15.39 7.40 14.72
CA TYR A 546 -15.77 6.21 15.51
C TYR A 546 -16.24 5.12 14.56
N GLN A 547 -15.71 3.90 14.73
CA GLN A 547 -16.12 2.75 13.96
C GLN A 547 -16.07 1.46 14.75
N VAL A 548 -16.94 0.52 14.40
CA VAL A 548 -16.90 -0.88 14.86
C VAL A 548 -16.79 -1.75 13.62
N THR A 549 -15.75 -2.59 13.58
CA THR A 549 -15.46 -3.47 12.45
C THR A 549 -15.40 -4.91 12.94
N GLU A 550 -16.34 -5.73 12.50
CA GLU A 550 -16.55 -7.09 12.98
C GLU A 550 -16.71 -8.06 11.80
N GLY A 551 -16.33 -9.30 11.99
CA GLY A 551 -16.47 -10.36 11.00
C GLY A 551 -16.32 -11.73 11.60
N ASN A 552 -16.42 -12.78 10.79
CA ASN A 552 -16.31 -14.17 11.24
C ASN A 552 -14.87 -14.68 11.33
N SER A 553 -13.87 -13.89 10.90
CA SER A 553 -12.45 -14.22 11.00
C SER A 553 -11.62 -12.96 11.11
N VAL A 554 -10.56 -12.95 11.90
CA VAL A 554 -9.70 -11.78 12.14
C VAL A 554 -8.84 -11.42 10.93
N THR A 555 -8.33 -12.41 10.21
CA THR A 555 -7.53 -12.27 8.97
C THR A 555 -7.68 -13.50 8.09
N SER A 556 -7.25 -13.39 6.84
CA SER A 556 -7.15 -14.54 5.93
C SER A 556 -6.13 -15.62 6.36
N GLY A 557 -5.30 -15.35 7.37
CA GLY A 557 -4.33 -16.31 7.90
C GLY A 557 -4.75 -16.96 9.22
N SER A 558 -5.83 -16.51 9.88
CA SER A 558 -6.24 -17.02 11.20
C SER A 558 -6.60 -18.50 11.18
N PHE A 559 -7.19 -18.97 10.10
CA PHE A 559 -7.58 -20.38 9.95
C PHE A 559 -6.39 -21.36 9.88
N TYR A 560 -5.23 -20.90 9.42
CA TYR A 560 -4.02 -21.73 9.36
C TYR A 560 -3.56 -22.23 10.73
N PHE A 561 -3.64 -21.39 11.77
CA PHE A 561 -3.25 -21.78 13.13
C PHE A 561 -4.21 -22.81 13.72
N ASN A 562 -5.48 -22.73 13.42
CA ASN A 562 -6.49 -23.65 13.94
C ASN A 562 -6.41 -25.03 13.28
N ALA A 563 -6.08 -25.10 12.01
CA ALA A 563 -5.84 -26.36 11.32
C ALA A 563 -4.63 -27.13 11.88
N LEU A 564 -3.60 -26.42 12.36
CA LEU A 564 -2.45 -27.05 13.03
C LEU A 564 -2.80 -27.66 14.39
N THR A 565 -3.83 -27.18 15.08
CA THR A 565 -4.32 -27.72 16.35
C THR A 565 -5.37 -28.81 16.18
N GLY A 566 -5.88 -29.02 14.95
CA GLY A 566 -6.93 -30.00 14.65
C GLY A 566 -8.32 -29.61 15.17
N GLU A 567 -8.50 -28.38 15.67
CA GLU A 567 -9.78 -27.89 16.18
C GLU A 567 -10.51 -27.07 15.11
N GLU A 568 -11.78 -27.38 14.81
CA GLU A 568 -12.65 -26.50 14.04
C GLU A 568 -13.02 -25.28 14.89
N GLU A 569 -12.64 -24.10 14.43
CA GLU A 569 -13.00 -22.86 15.09
C GLU A 569 -14.51 -22.60 14.95
N GLU A 570 -15.20 -22.44 16.07
CA GLU A 570 -16.58 -21.99 16.07
C GLU A 570 -16.68 -20.62 15.42
N LYS A 571 -17.51 -20.49 14.39
CA LYS A 571 -17.72 -19.21 13.67
C LYS A 571 -18.36 -18.19 14.60
N ARG A 572 -17.55 -17.35 15.19
CA ARG A 572 -17.96 -16.25 16.08
C ARG A 572 -17.72 -14.92 15.38
N ILE A 573 -18.57 -13.93 15.67
CA ILE A 573 -18.32 -12.55 15.28
C ILE A 573 -17.24 -11.98 16.19
N VAL A 574 -16.11 -11.60 15.61
CA VAL A 574 -14.94 -11.07 16.31
C VAL A 574 -14.53 -9.72 15.73
N PRO A 575 -13.86 -8.84 16.50
CA PRO A 575 -13.27 -7.63 15.95
C PRO A 575 -12.23 -7.98 14.88
N LEU A 576 -12.30 -7.31 13.72
CA LEU A 576 -11.31 -7.49 12.66
C LEU A 576 -10.01 -6.74 13.00
N ASN A 577 -8.88 -7.19 12.48
CA ASN A 577 -7.55 -6.63 12.78
C ASN A 577 -7.42 -5.12 12.53
N TRP A 578 -8.30 -4.52 11.71
CA TRP A 578 -8.34 -3.08 11.44
C TRP A 578 -9.45 -2.35 12.22
N ASP A 579 -10.07 -3.00 13.26
CA ASP A 579 -11.04 -2.38 14.16
C ASP A 579 -10.36 -1.37 15.09
N GLN A 580 -10.05 -0.18 14.58
CA GLN A 580 -9.55 0.93 15.37
C GLN A 580 -10.72 1.86 15.72
N ARG A 581 -11.29 1.70 16.92
CA ARG A 581 -12.60 2.28 17.28
C ARG A 581 -12.63 3.79 17.31
N HIS A 582 -11.58 4.43 17.80
CA HIS A 582 -11.50 5.87 17.91
C HIS A 582 -10.25 6.38 17.22
N VAL A 583 -10.39 7.29 16.28
CA VAL A 583 -9.28 8.00 15.65
C VAL A 583 -9.62 9.48 15.63
N MET A 584 -8.73 10.29 16.17
CA MET A 584 -8.84 11.74 16.16
C MET A 584 -7.57 12.35 15.57
N SER A 585 -7.73 13.28 14.65
CA SER A 585 -6.64 14.09 14.10
C SER A 585 -7.03 15.56 14.23
N ALA A 586 -6.15 16.39 14.75
CA ALA A 586 -6.40 17.81 14.93
C ALA A 586 -5.18 18.63 14.53
N ALA A 587 -5.40 19.82 13.98
CA ALA A 587 -4.36 20.81 13.85
C ALA A 587 -4.86 22.19 14.22
N LEU A 588 -4.01 22.95 14.91
CA LEU A 588 -4.18 24.35 15.20
C LEU A 588 -2.99 25.11 14.64
N THR A 589 -3.23 26.10 13.81
CA THR A 589 -2.20 26.98 13.26
C THR A 589 -2.46 28.42 13.67
N ILE A 590 -1.45 29.06 14.23
CA ILE A 590 -1.41 30.50 14.50
C ILE A 590 -0.39 31.10 13.55
N SER A 591 -0.78 32.04 12.70
CA SER A 591 0.13 32.56 11.68
C SER A 591 -0.17 34.00 11.28
N GLU A 592 0.87 34.69 10.84
CA GLU A 592 0.77 35.91 10.03
C GLU A 592 1.17 35.55 8.61
N PRO A 593 0.21 35.53 7.66
CA PRO A 593 0.49 35.09 6.29
C PRO A 593 1.67 35.85 5.67
N GLY A 594 2.57 35.09 5.05
CA GLY A 594 3.78 35.62 4.43
C GLY A 594 4.92 35.98 5.38
N GLN A 595 4.74 35.85 6.70
CA GLN A 595 5.76 36.23 7.70
C GLN A 595 6.20 35.06 8.56
N TRP A 596 5.28 34.52 9.38
CA TRP A 596 5.59 33.42 10.30
C TRP A 596 4.36 32.57 10.60
N GLY A 597 4.58 31.39 11.14
CA GLY A 597 3.51 30.55 11.66
C GLY A 597 4.01 29.45 12.58
N ILE A 598 3.13 29.07 13.50
CA ILE A 598 3.28 27.96 14.43
C ILE A 598 2.10 27.03 14.23
N SER A 599 2.34 25.77 13.96
CA SER A 599 1.30 24.74 13.84
C SER A 599 1.54 23.64 14.86
N LEU A 600 0.49 23.29 15.60
CA LEU A 600 0.42 22.10 16.45
C LEU A 600 -0.48 21.09 15.75
N ILE A 601 0.06 19.90 15.49
CA ILE A 601 -0.65 18.82 14.77
C ILE A 601 -0.65 17.60 15.66
N GLY A 602 -1.83 17.11 16.03
CA GLY A 602 -2.01 15.97 16.92
C GLY A 602 -2.77 14.84 16.27
N LYS A 603 -2.41 13.61 16.62
CA LYS A 603 -3.17 12.39 16.31
C LYS A 603 -3.31 11.56 17.58
N LEU A 604 -4.54 11.12 17.86
CA LEU A 604 -4.85 10.18 18.92
C LEU A 604 -5.67 9.03 18.32
N ALA A 605 -5.24 7.80 18.57
CA ALA A 605 -5.89 6.63 18.01
C ALA A 605 -5.99 5.50 19.04
N HIS A 606 -7.16 4.85 19.10
CA HIS A 606 -7.34 3.65 19.92
C HIS A 606 -6.42 2.54 19.45
N GLY A 607 -5.95 1.71 20.38
CA GLY A 607 -5.09 0.58 20.06
C GLY A 607 -5.77 -0.45 19.17
N TRP A 608 -4.99 -1.07 18.29
CA TRP A 608 -5.42 -2.18 17.45
C TRP A 608 -5.83 -3.38 18.28
N PRO A 609 -6.85 -4.16 17.88
CA PRO A 609 -7.18 -5.41 18.54
C PRO A 609 -6.04 -6.43 18.37
N HIS A 610 -5.92 -7.33 19.32
CA HIS A 610 -4.99 -8.45 19.24
C HIS A 610 -5.51 -9.62 20.08
N THR A 611 -5.11 -10.83 19.73
CA THR A 611 -5.31 -12.02 20.54
C THR A 611 -4.25 -12.06 21.65
N PRO A 612 -4.63 -12.07 22.93
CA PRO A 612 -3.65 -12.14 24.01
C PRO A 612 -2.88 -13.47 23.95
N ASN A 613 -1.57 -13.41 24.12
CA ASN A 613 -0.78 -14.59 24.40
C ASN A 613 -0.73 -14.76 25.94
N ILE A 614 -1.42 -15.77 26.46
CA ILE A 614 -1.43 -16.07 27.90
C ILE A 614 -0.57 -17.30 28.12
N PRO A 615 0.69 -17.14 28.58
CA PRO A 615 1.56 -18.28 28.84
C PRO A 615 0.91 -19.23 29.88
N PHE A 616 0.98 -20.52 29.63
CA PHE A 616 0.47 -21.58 30.51
C PHE A 616 -1.06 -21.62 30.70
N ALA A 617 -1.84 -20.91 29.85
CA ALA A 617 -3.29 -21.03 29.88
C ALA A 617 -3.75 -22.36 29.24
N ASN A 618 -4.67 -23.09 29.90
CA ASN A 618 -5.28 -24.30 29.37
C ASN A 618 -6.43 -24.01 28.38
N TYR A 619 -6.58 -22.77 27.89
CA TYR A 619 -7.61 -22.39 26.93
C TYR A 619 -7.03 -21.44 25.87
N VAL A 620 -7.58 -21.48 24.68
CA VAL A 620 -7.24 -20.56 23.61
C VAL A 620 -8.05 -19.26 23.79
N PRO A 621 -7.41 -18.09 23.94
CA PRO A 621 -8.13 -16.83 24.06
C PRO A 621 -8.97 -16.55 22.81
N ASN A 622 -10.11 -15.88 22.98
CA ASN A 622 -10.90 -15.43 21.83
C ASN A 622 -10.06 -14.53 20.94
N PRO A 623 -10.12 -14.73 19.61
CA PRO A 623 -9.38 -13.89 18.66
C PRO A 623 -9.71 -12.40 18.82
N ASN A 624 -8.68 -11.55 18.83
CA ASN A 624 -8.80 -10.09 18.96
C ASN A 624 -9.58 -9.61 20.19
N SER A 625 -9.56 -10.39 21.30
CA SER A 625 -10.28 -10.08 22.54
C SER A 625 -9.65 -8.96 23.38
N ALA A 626 -8.40 -8.61 23.11
CA ALA A 626 -7.69 -7.51 23.79
C ALA A 626 -7.32 -6.38 22.82
N ARG A 627 -6.87 -5.26 23.39
CA ARG A 627 -6.42 -4.10 22.60
C ARG A 627 -5.06 -3.60 23.05
N LYS A 628 -4.26 -3.20 22.07
CA LYS A 628 -3.00 -2.51 22.30
C LYS A 628 -3.26 -1.13 22.96
N PRO A 629 -2.24 -0.53 23.59
CA PRO A 629 -2.35 0.81 24.16
C PRO A 629 -2.76 1.87 23.12
N TRP A 630 -3.30 2.98 23.61
CA TRP A 630 -3.56 4.16 22.80
C TRP A 630 -2.27 4.67 22.16
N GLN A 631 -2.41 5.11 20.91
CA GLN A 631 -1.33 5.72 20.14
C GLN A 631 -1.55 7.23 20.09
N ASN A 632 -0.54 7.99 20.43
CA ASN A 632 -0.54 9.44 20.29
C ASN A 632 0.68 9.91 19.51
N ASN A 633 0.51 10.99 18.79
CA ASN A 633 1.59 11.68 18.09
C ASN A 633 1.29 13.17 18.10
N VAL A 634 2.29 13.98 18.43
CA VAL A 634 2.18 15.44 18.41
C VAL A 634 3.37 16.00 17.66
N ASN A 635 3.10 16.79 16.63
CA ASN A 635 4.10 17.48 15.84
C ASN A 635 3.95 18.98 16.02
N VAL A 636 5.07 19.66 16.21
CA VAL A 636 5.14 21.13 16.23
C VAL A 636 5.93 21.57 15.00
N ARG A 637 5.34 22.50 14.24
CA ARG A 637 6.01 23.13 13.12
C ARG A 637 6.06 24.64 13.35
N VAL A 638 7.26 25.20 13.27
CA VAL A 638 7.49 26.64 13.31
C VAL A 638 8.14 27.05 11.98
N HIS A 639 7.68 28.14 11.40
CA HIS A 639 8.29 28.69 10.20
C HIS A 639 8.34 30.21 10.24
N LYS A 640 9.35 30.78 9.59
CA LYS A 640 9.47 32.20 9.35
C LYS A 640 9.91 32.43 7.91
N ASN A 641 9.25 33.32 7.21
CA ASN A 641 9.64 33.73 5.87
C ASN A 641 10.60 34.91 5.99
N LEU A 642 11.71 34.82 5.30
CA LEU A 642 12.67 35.90 5.15
C LEU A 642 12.60 36.38 3.69
N ASN A 643 12.21 37.63 3.50
CA ASN A 643 12.18 38.25 2.17
C ASN A 643 13.50 39.00 2.01
N PHE A 644 14.31 38.53 1.09
CA PHE A 644 15.49 39.25 0.65
C PHE A 644 15.06 40.12 -0.52
N GLY A 645 15.02 41.44 -0.28
CA GLY A 645 14.59 42.44 -1.25
C GLY A 645 15.47 42.52 -2.48
#